data_cb82c00837eeeb46b9bdb7a793fbca8a
#
_entry.id   cb82c00837eeeb46b9bdb7a793fbca8a
#
_cell.length_a   1.000
_cell.length_b   1.000
_cell.length_c   1.000
_cell.angle_alpha   90.00
_cell.angle_beta   90.00
_cell.angle_gamma   90.00
#
_symmetry.space_group_name_H-M   'P 1'
#
loop_
_entity.id
_entity.type
_entity.pdbx_description
1 polymer ?
#
loop_
_entity_poly.entity_id
_entity_poly.type
_entity_poly.pdbx_seq_one_letter_code
_entity_poly.pdbx_strand_id
1 'polypeptide(L)'
;MELTQESKQHVERVARDALDQFDKVAAAAHNAIRNAPNLGTDALVVAQTFTGGAAVQRLGQISQENLESYQILAREPAIARVAVVDEDGQQRVYYICRTTPITGVANLASYRAPVGRLASLPVGSEFSLPNGTVVEVVERAQLRPSHLAEGWDSYDTVIDGESFGPLTIESLRSLLYKVVGEEVTEDLLDQLLAEESETANVIEGVRRSVITKMGLRDQPILDQYQDEIFRLPLDKRLLILGPPGTGKTTTLIRRLGQKLDTAFLEEDELRTVESVSGTTGVSHSNNWVMFTPTELLKQYLKEAFAREGVPAPDMRIRTWTDYRRELGRSTFGVLRTATGGGSFVLKETIETLVPDASDTPIAWFDDFDAWQKTSFIGDLRQAALGLSENPTANIAGVGKRLMDILERASSASLTSTFSSLVGEVTGIQTLVTGLKEVTDKKIHGSLNLQLNRNKGFIDELAKFIDGLQQAPDIDSDDPDDLDADEEEAAAPRTGRAAAVNAYMQAVRAQARTQEKKRSLGKGTRNGKIIEWLGDRGLSESDRTEVGASLLIQAAARRFTNPVKRYLDAIPRRYRAFRRLRQEEGKWYRKDGYAPTDLHPLELDVILLSILRGANELLSRATIARDVDQPAWSALKPAFDLHKNQVVVDEATDFSPVQLACMAALANPKIRSFFACGDFNQRLTTWGSRSIEDVKWVFPEIDIKEITVSYRQSRRLNDLARAIIVAAGGTDSGVTLPAHVDNEGVSPTLLEHAQDQSQIVDWLAQRIREIEQFLGQLPSIAIFVESEAEVQPVADALNDALAAENAQVIACPKGQVMGQDNDVRVFDVQHIKGLEFEAVFFIGVDRLASIHPQLFDKYLYVGTTRAATCLLYTSPSPRDRTRSRMPSSA
;
A
#
# COMPACT_ATOMS: atom_id res chain seq x y z
N MET A 1 6.63 -39.17 -25.99
CA MET A 1 7.78 -40.02 -25.53
C MET A 1 7.17 -41.23 -24.86
N GLU A 2 7.30 -42.44 -25.40
CA GLU A 2 6.76 -43.66 -24.77
C GLU A 2 7.46 -43.90 -23.43
N LEU A 3 6.70 -43.99 -22.36
CA LEU A 3 7.23 -44.30 -21.01
C LEU A 3 7.68 -45.77 -20.99
N THR A 4 8.85 -45.99 -20.46
CA THR A 4 9.33 -47.39 -20.24
C THR A 4 8.50 -48.05 -19.14
N GLN A 5 8.44 -49.39 -19.15
CA GLN A 5 7.71 -50.16 -18.12
C GLN A 5 8.21 -49.89 -16.70
N GLU A 6 9.52 -49.62 -16.55
CA GLU A 6 10.13 -49.23 -15.27
C GLU A 6 9.64 -47.86 -14.80
N SER A 7 9.49 -46.89 -15.74
CA SER A 7 8.96 -45.56 -15.43
C SER A 7 7.49 -45.61 -15.01
N LYS A 8 6.67 -46.48 -15.66
CA LYS A 8 5.24 -46.66 -15.29
C LYS A 8 5.11 -47.19 -13.84
N GLN A 9 5.86 -48.27 -13.50
CA GLN A 9 5.86 -48.83 -12.15
C GLN A 9 6.37 -47.83 -11.11
N HIS A 10 7.31 -46.96 -11.52
CA HIS A 10 7.83 -45.93 -10.62
C HIS A 10 6.76 -44.87 -10.31
N VAL A 11 6.04 -44.37 -11.33
CA VAL A 11 4.95 -43.40 -11.16
C VAL A 11 3.82 -43.94 -10.28
N GLU A 12 3.44 -45.23 -10.44
CA GLU A 12 2.46 -45.91 -9.56
C GLU A 12 2.93 -45.95 -8.09
N ARG A 13 4.23 -46.19 -7.86
CA ARG A 13 4.81 -46.17 -6.53
C ARG A 13 4.74 -44.76 -5.92
N VAL A 14 5.11 -43.74 -6.70
CA VAL A 14 5.01 -42.34 -6.28
C VAL A 14 3.58 -41.98 -5.91
N ALA A 15 2.59 -42.40 -6.73
CA ALA A 15 1.18 -42.14 -6.46
C ALA A 15 0.73 -42.80 -5.14
N ARG A 16 1.08 -44.04 -4.92
CA ARG A 16 0.75 -44.79 -3.68
C ARG A 16 1.37 -44.13 -2.47
N ASP A 17 2.68 -43.85 -2.54
CA ASP A 17 3.41 -43.20 -1.44
C ASP A 17 2.83 -41.82 -1.08
N ALA A 18 2.40 -41.03 -2.07
CA ALA A 18 1.80 -39.72 -1.86
C ALA A 18 0.44 -39.81 -1.14
N LEU A 19 -0.44 -40.72 -1.58
CA LEU A 19 -1.75 -40.91 -0.94
C LEU A 19 -1.60 -41.45 0.49
N ASP A 20 -0.72 -42.41 0.74
CA ASP A 20 -0.41 -42.92 2.06
C ASP A 20 0.15 -41.83 2.99
N GLN A 21 0.93 -40.89 2.45
CA GLN A 21 1.47 -39.78 3.22
C GLN A 21 0.37 -38.76 3.56
N PHE A 22 -0.57 -38.53 2.65
CA PHE A 22 -1.72 -37.66 2.94
C PHE A 22 -2.55 -38.18 4.12
N ASP A 23 -2.84 -39.48 4.13
CA ASP A 23 -3.52 -40.13 5.25
C ASP A 23 -2.77 -39.95 6.58
N LYS A 24 -1.44 -40.18 6.59
CA LYS A 24 -0.60 -40.02 7.79
C LYS A 24 -0.61 -38.56 8.32
N VAL A 25 -0.41 -37.58 7.43
CA VAL A 25 -0.35 -36.18 7.82
C VAL A 25 -1.71 -35.68 8.31
N ALA A 26 -2.79 -36.02 7.58
CA ALA A 26 -4.15 -35.62 7.95
C ALA A 26 -4.59 -36.26 9.28
N ALA A 27 -4.31 -37.56 9.49
CA ALA A 27 -4.62 -38.23 10.74
C ALA A 27 -3.86 -37.62 11.93
N ALA A 28 -2.56 -37.32 11.75
CA ALA A 28 -1.77 -36.63 12.76
C ALA A 28 -2.34 -35.23 13.07
N ALA A 29 -2.71 -34.47 12.05
CA ALA A 29 -3.30 -33.14 12.18
C ALA A 29 -4.66 -33.19 12.93
N HIS A 30 -5.55 -34.11 12.57
CA HIS A 30 -6.82 -34.31 13.28
C HIS A 30 -6.63 -34.69 14.75
N ASN A 31 -5.63 -35.53 15.05
CA ASN A 31 -5.29 -35.91 16.43
C ASN A 31 -4.78 -34.68 17.22
N ALA A 32 -3.92 -33.87 16.61
CA ALA A 32 -3.41 -32.66 17.23
C ALA A 32 -4.51 -31.61 17.48
N ILE A 33 -5.44 -31.44 16.55
CA ILE A 33 -6.62 -30.56 16.72
C ILE A 33 -7.50 -31.05 17.90
N ARG A 34 -7.73 -32.36 18.01
CA ARG A 34 -8.54 -32.92 19.12
C ARG A 34 -7.87 -32.80 20.48
N ASN A 35 -6.54 -32.85 20.51
CA ASN A 35 -5.75 -32.74 21.73
C ASN A 35 -5.27 -31.33 22.03
N ALA A 36 -5.65 -30.35 21.21
CA ALA A 36 -5.30 -28.95 21.44
C ALA A 36 -5.89 -28.48 22.78
N PRO A 37 -5.10 -27.90 23.69
CA PRO A 37 -5.60 -27.42 24.97
C PRO A 37 -6.67 -26.37 24.78
N ASN A 38 -7.79 -26.52 25.51
CA ASN A 38 -8.85 -25.49 25.53
C ASN A 38 -8.31 -24.23 26.22
N LEU A 39 -7.98 -23.22 25.45
CA LEU A 39 -7.35 -21.95 25.85
C LEU A 39 -8.09 -21.14 26.96
N GLY A 40 -9.32 -21.55 27.32
CA GLY A 40 -10.11 -20.88 28.35
C GLY A 40 -9.78 -21.26 29.81
N THR A 41 -9.38 -22.50 30.08
CA THR A 41 -9.13 -23.00 31.44
C THR A 41 -7.66 -23.28 31.75
N ASP A 42 -6.91 -23.75 30.77
CA ASP A 42 -5.50 -24.11 30.97
C ASP A 42 -4.54 -22.90 30.92
N ALA A 43 -4.91 -21.82 30.24
CA ALA A 43 -4.13 -20.59 30.23
C ALA A 43 -4.04 -19.94 31.63
N LEU A 44 -5.06 -20.10 32.46
CA LEU A 44 -5.05 -19.63 33.85
C LEU A 44 -4.12 -20.45 34.76
N VAL A 45 -3.91 -21.73 34.48
CA VAL A 45 -3.02 -22.61 35.26
C VAL A 45 -1.56 -22.32 34.89
N VAL A 46 -1.28 -22.09 33.61
CA VAL A 46 0.06 -21.73 33.11
C VAL A 46 0.44 -20.30 33.52
N ALA A 47 -0.52 -19.38 33.60
CA ALA A 47 -0.30 -18.00 34.05
C ALA A 47 0.20 -17.89 35.49
N GLN A 48 -0.07 -18.88 36.37
CA GLN A 48 0.42 -18.91 37.76
C GLN A 48 1.92 -19.23 37.86
N THR A 49 2.51 -19.80 36.81
CA THR A 49 3.95 -20.17 36.76
C THR A 49 4.84 -19.15 36.05
N PHE A 50 4.28 -18.20 35.30
CA PHE A 50 5.04 -17.18 34.54
C PHE A 50 4.71 -15.77 35.02
N THR A 51 5.69 -15.02 35.45
CA THR A 51 5.57 -13.66 36.01
C THR A 51 5.44 -12.54 34.96
N GLY A 52 5.05 -12.81 33.70
CA GLY A 52 4.93 -11.78 32.67
C GLY A 52 3.72 -12.00 31.72
N GLY A 53 2.77 -11.04 31.71
CA GLY A 53 1.61 -11.06 30.82
C GLY A 53 1.97 -11.19 29.31
N ALA A 54 3.13 -10.69 28.90
CA ALA A 54 3.64 -10.82 27.54
C ALA A 54 4.00 -12.26 27.15
N ALA A 55 4.50 -13.08 28.09
CA ALA A 55 4.82 -14.49 27.85
C ALA A 55 3.55 -15.34 27.66
N VAL A 56 2.51 -15.06 28.44
CA VAL A 56 1.20 -15.74 28.32
C VAL A 56 0.52 -15.40 26.99
N GLN A 57 0.59 -14.14 26.55
CA GLN A 57 0.08 -13.74 25.24
C GLN A 57 0.84 -14.41 24.10
N ARG A 58 2.17 -14.53 24.17
CA ARG A 58 2.99 -15.26 23.17
C ARG A 58 2.65 -16.74 23.09
N LEU A 59 2.50 -17.40 24.23
CA LEU A 59 2.10 -18.82 24.25
C LEU A 59 0.67 -19.04 23.69
N GLY A 60 -0.26 -18.13 23.97
CA GLY A 60 -1.60 -18.15 23.38
C GLY A 60 -1.56 -17.97 21.87
N GLN A 61 -0.75 -17.05 21.38
CA GLN A 61 -0.55 -16.80 19.95
C GLN A 61 0.06 -18.02 19.23
N ILE A 62 1.14 -18.60 19.76
CA ILE A 62 1.79 -19.80 19.20
C ILE A 62 0.82 -20.98 19.16
N SER A 63 0.00 -21.14 20.20
CA SER A 63 -1.00 -22.24 20.25
C SER A 63 -2.10 -22.04 19.21
N GLN A 64 -2.52 -20.81 18.96
CA GLN A 64 -3.51 -20.49 17.93
C GLN A 64 -2.95 -20.68 16.53
N GLU A 65 -1.75 -20.19 16.26
CA GLU A 65 -1.04 -20.37 14.99
C GLU A 65 -0.80 -21.85 14.67
N ASN A 66 -0.44 -22.66 15.65
CA ASN A 66 -0.32 -24.09 15.49
C ASN A 66 -1.66 -24.76 15.18
N LEU A 67 -2.74 -24.36 15.84
CA LEU A 67 -4.08 -24.90 15.59
C LEU A 67 -4.54 -24.58 14.15
N GLU A 68 -4.34 -23.37 13.69
CA GLU A 68 -4.63 -22.96 12.30
C GLU A 68 -3.78 -23.77 11.31
N SER A 69 -2.49 -23.99 11.60
CA SER A 69 -1.61 -24.82 10.81
C SER A 69 -2.10 -26.27 10.72
N TYR A 70 -2.57 -26.84 11.81
CA TYR A 70 -3.11 -28.21 11.82
C TYR A 70 -4.44 -28.31 11.05
N GLN A 71 -5.27 -27.27 11.07
CA GLN A 71 -6.50 -27.21 10.25
C GLN A 71 -6.17 -27.18 8.75
N ILE A 72 -5.11 -26.48 8.35
CA ILE A 72 -4.64 -26.47 6.96
C ILE A 72 -4.10 -27.85 6.60
N LEU A 73 -3.23 -28.46 7.41
CA LEU A 73 -2.68 -29.79 7.16
C LEU A 73 -3.76 -30.91 7.11
N ALA A 74 -4.84 -30.75 7.83
CA ALA A 74 -5.98 -31.67 7.77
C ALA A 74 -6.74 -31.61 6.44
N ARG A 75 -6.61 -30.51 5.67
CA ARG A 75 -7.26 -30.31 4.36
C ARG A 75 -6.28 -30.40 3.19
N GLU A 76 -5.05 -29.97 3.38
CA GLU A 76 -3.96 -29.94 2.39
C GLU A 76 -2.68 -30.52 3.02
N PRO A 77 -2.55 -31.86 3.09
CA PRO A 77 -1.45 -32.52 3.81
C PRO A 77 -0.07 -32.22 3.26
N ALA A 78 0.09 -32.15 1.94
CA ALA A 78 1.34 -31.77 1.28
C ALA A 78 1.07 -31.22 -0.12
N ILE A 79 1.89 -30.26 -0.56
CA ILE A 79 1.81 -29.61 -1.88
C ILE A 79 2.89 -30.08 -2.85
N ALA A 80 3.94 -30.74 -2.34
CA ALA A 80 4.99 -31.36 -3.15
C ALA A 80 5.58 -32.58 -2.48
N ARG A 81 6.12 -33.48 -3.35
CA ARG A 81 7.05 -34.55 -2.99
C ARG A 81 8.34 -34.32 -3.76
N VAL A 82 9.49 -34.41 -3.09
CA VAL A 82 10.81 -34.24 -3.71
C VAL A 82 11.71 -35.39 -3.29
N ALA A 83 12.27 -36.10 -4.27
CA ALA A 83 13.30 -37.07 -4.03
C ALA A 83 14.67 -36.45 -4.34
N VAL A 84 15.60 -36.62 -3.42
CA VAL A 84 16.97 -36.12 -3.55
C VAL A 84 17.96 -37.24 -3.27
N VAL A 85 19.15 -37.12 -3.85
CA VAL A 85 20.28 -38.03 -3.59
C VAL A 85 21.39 -37.20 -2.96
N ASP A 86 21.98 -37.71 -1.87
CA ASP A 86 23.14 -37.08 -1.23
C ASP A 86 24.46 -37.56 -1.87
N GLU A 87 25.60 -36.97 -1.44
CA GLU A 87 26.95 -37.28 -1.94
C GLU A 87 27.35 -38.76 -1.73
N ASP A 88 26.72 -39.46 -0.77
CA ASP A 88 26.93 -40.86 -0.50
C ASP A 88 26.03 -41.79 -1.35
N GLY A 89 25.20 -41.21 -2.26
CA GLY A 89 24.26 -41.93 -3.10
C GLY A 89 22.98 -42.39 -2.38
N GLN A 90 22.72 -41.88 -1.16
CA GLN A 90 21.49 -42.22 -0.42
C GLN A 90 20.33 -41.36 -0.89
N GLN A 91 19.26 -42.01 -1.34
CA GLN A 91 18.02 -41.33 -1.71
C GLN A 91 17.19 -41.02 -0.49
N ARG A 92 16.69 -39.77 -0.42
CA ARG A 92 15.73 -39.28 0.59
C ARG A 92 14.55 -38.63 -0.08
N VAL A 93 13.36 -38.82 0.51
CA VAL A 93 12.12 -38.22 0.02
C VAL A 93 11.63 -37.23 1.07
N TYR A 94 11.35 -36.01 0.63
CA TYR A 94 10.74 -34.97 1.44
C TYR A 94 9.33 -34.65 0.92
N TYR A 95 8.38 -34.48 1.84
CA TYR A 95 7.06 -33.93 1.55
C TYR A 95 7.02 -32.51 2.04
N ILE A 96 6.56 -31.61 1.21
CA ILE A 96 6.54 -30.19 1.50
C ILE A 96 5.09 -29.76 1.74
N CYS A 97 4.83 -29.13 2.86
CA CYS A 97 3.53 -28.56 3.21
C CYS A 97 3.56 -27.01 3.17
N ARG A 98 2.41 -26.42 3.02
CA ARG A 98 2.25 -24.95 2.92
C ARG A 98 2.50 -24.23 4.25
N THR A 99 2.22 -24.89 5.35
CA THR A 99 2.26 -24.33 6.71
C THR A 99 3.34 -25.00 7.57
N THR A 100 3.32 -24.73 8.88
CA THR A 100 4.23 -25.36 9.84
C THR A 100 3.96 -26.85 9.92
N PRO A 101 4.97 -27.73 9.77
CA PRO A 101 4.79 -29.18 9.80
C PRO A 101 4.42 -29.67 11.20
N ILE A 102 3.63 -30.73 11.24
CA ILE A 102 3.29 -31.38 12.51
C ILE A 102 4.45 -32.23 13.01
N THR A 103 4.72 -32.15 14.31
CA THR A 103 5.71 -33.01 14.99
C THR A 103 5.28 -34.47 14.96
N GLY A 104 6.21 -35.35 14.65
CA GLY A 104 5.99 -36.81 14.63
C GLY A 104 5.70 -37.42 13.26
N VAL A 105 5.56 -36.63 12.22
CA VAL A 105 5.51 -37.09 10.84
C VAL A 105 6.90 -36.92 10.21
N ALA A 106 7.52 -38.04 9.85
CA ALA A 106 8.86 -38.03 9.26
C ALA A 106 8.86 -37.42 7.85
N ASN A 107 9.93 -36.71 7.50
CA ASN A 107 10.19 -36.16 6.17
C ASN A 107 9.15 -35.12 5.70
N LEU A 108 8.34 -34.57 6.59
CA LEU A 108 7.45 -33.43 6.30
C LEU A 108 8.17 -32.13 6.64
N ALA A 109 8.26 -31.22 5.69
CA ALA A 109 8.90 -29.91 5.87
C ALA A 109 7.98 -28.77 5.40
N SER A 110 8.09 -27.61 6.06
CA SER A 110 7.41 -26.41 5.60
C SER A 110 8.03 -25.87 4.31
N TYR A 111 7.20 -25.40 3.39
CA TYR A 111 7.66 -24.64 2.22
C TYR A 111 8.50 -23.41 2.62
N ARG A 112 8.20 -22.81 3.76
CA ARG A 112 8.92 -21.64 4.31
C ARG A 112 10.32 -21.99 4.84
N ALA A 113 10.57 -23.26 5.19
CA ALA A 113 11.87 -23.72 5.68
C ALA A 113 12.90 -23.83 4.54
N PRO A 114 14.21 -23.81 4.83
CA PRO A 114 15.24 -24.01 3.81
C PRO A 114 15.06 -25.26 2.96
N VAL A 115 14.67 -26.40 3.58
CA VAL A 115 14.38 -27.65 2.88
C VAL A 115 13.22 -27.50 1.87
N GLY A 116 12.26 -26.61 2.13
CA GLY A 116 11.15 -26.32 1.23
C GLY A 116 11.59 -25.80 -0.13
N ARG A 117 12.79 -25.23 -0.23
CA ARG A 117 13.37 -24.76 -1.51
C ARG A 117 13.54 -25.89 -2.53
N LEU A 118 13.74 -27.13 -2.07
CA LEU A 118 13.87 -28.30 -2.94
C LEU A 118 12.67 -28.47 -3.90
N ALA A 119 11.46 -28.07 -3.48
CA ALA A 119 10.26 -28.12 -4.31
C ALA A 119 10.28 -27.15 -5.50
N SER A 120 11.05 -26.07 -5.42
CA SER A 120 11.15 -25.03 -6.46
C SER A 120 12.31 -25.25 -7.42
N LEU A 121 13.27 -26.10 -7.05
CA LEU A 121 14.46 -26.36 -7.88
C LEU A 121 14.14 -27.34 -9.02
N PRO A 122 14.72 -27.13 -10.23
CA PRO A 122 14.64 -28.12 -11.30
C PRO A 122 15.31 -29.43 -10.94
N VAL A 123 14.89 -30.52 -11.59
CA VAL A 123 15.59 -31.81 -11.52
C VAL A 123 17.02 -31.65 -12.04
N GLY A 124 17.98 -32.30 -11.40
CA GLY A 124 19.42 -32.17 -11.66
C GLY A 124 20.09 -30.98 -10.95
N SER A 125 19.35 -30.23 -10.12
CA SER A 125 19.93 -29.10 -9.35
C SER A 125 20.50 -29.57 -8.02
N GLU A 126 21.71 -29.07 -7.71
CA GLU A 126 22.35 -29.28 -6.41
C GLU A 126 21.91 -28.23 -5.38
N PHE A 127 21.73 -28.62 -4.15
CA PHE A 127 21.40 -27.76 -3.03
C PHE A 127 22.05 -28.18 -1.73
N SER A 128 22.67 -27.21 -1.01
CA SER A 128 23.22 -27.45 0.32
C SER A 128 22.15 -27.31 1.40
N LEU A 129 21.85 -28.38 2.09
CA LEU A 129 20.94 -28.37 3.25
C LEU A 129 21.55 -27.61 4.44
N PRO A 130 20.74 -27.14 5.41
CA PRO A 130 21.23 -26.40 6.59
C PRO A 130 22.24 -27.19 7.47
N ASN A 131 22.22 -28.50 7.39
CA ASN A 131 23.19 -29.38 8.05
C ASN A 131 24.52 -29.52 7.29
N GLY A 132 24.69 -28.80 6.16
CA GLY A 132 25.89 -28.86 5.33
C GLY A 132 25.94 -30.00 4.31
N THR A 133 24.96 -30.91 4.27
CA THR A 133 24.88 -31.97 3.25
C THR A 133 24.46 -31.38 1.91
N VAL A 134 25.19 -31.63 0.85
CA VAL A 134 24.80 -31.31 -0.52
C VAL A 134 23.92 -32.42 -1.07
N VAL A 135 22.81 -32.09 -1.67
CA VAL A 135 21.86 -33.03 -2.26
C VAL A 135 21.50 -32.57 -3.68
N GLU A 136 21.28 -33.54 -4.55
CA GLU A 136 20.80 -33.34 -5.91
C GLU A 136 19.31 -33.71 -6.01
N VAL A 137 18.50 -32.86 -6.66
CA VAL A 137 17.08 -33.14 -6.89
C VAL A 137 16.94 -34.10 -8.07
N VAL A 138 16.54 -35.36 -7.81
CA VAL A 138 16.38 -36.38 -8.86
C VAL A 138 14.93 -36.54 -9.34
N GLU A 139 13.97 -36.15 -8.51
CA GLU A 139 12.54 -36.19 -8.86
C GLU A 139 11.76 -35.20 -8.03
N ARG A 140 10.75 -34.61 -8.63
CA ARG A 140 9.76 -33.79 -7.91
C ARG A 140 8.35 -34.07 -8.42
N ALA A 141 7.36 -34.05 -7.53
CA ALA A 141 5.96 -34.10 -7.84
C ALA A 141 5.25 -32.89 -7.22
N GLN A 142 4.49 -32.15 -8.02
CA GLN A 142 3.57 -31.13 -7.53
C GLN A 142 2.23 -31.80 -7.24
N LEU A 143 1.73 -31.64 -6.01
CA LEU A 143 0.56 -32.32 -5.49
C LEU A 143 -0.57 -31.34 -5.24
N ARG A 144 -1.81 -31.77 -5.53
CA ARG A 144 -3.06 -31.05 -5.23
C ARG A 144 -4.03 -31.95 -4.51
N PRO A 145 -3.84 -32.14 -3.19
CA PRO A 145 -4.63 -33.04 -2.39
C PRO A 145 -6.10 -32.65 -2.33
N SER A 146 -6.98 -33.63 -2.46
CA SER A 146 -8.42 -33.51 -2.29
C SER A 146 -8.94 -34.72 -1.53
N HIS A 147 -9.81 -34.51 -0.55
CA HIS A 147 -10.41 -35.62 0.23
C HIS A 147 -11.82 -35.92 -0.29
N LEU A 148 -11.99 -37.08 -0.90
CA LEU A 148 -13.25 -37.59 -1.40
C LEU A 148 -13.92 -38.57 -0.41
N ALA A 149 -15.15 -39.01 -0.72
CA ALA A 149 -15.84 -40.03 0.09
C ALA A 149 -15.06 -41.34 0.21
N GLU A 150 -14.25 -41.66 -0.80
CA GLU A 150 -13.43 -42.87 -0.88
C GLU A 150 -12.00 -42.72 -0.33
N GLY A 151 -11.62 -41.53 0.15
CA GLY A 151 -10.31 -41.19 0.73
C GLY A 151 -9.58 -40.09 -0.07
N TRP A 152 -8.26 -39.93 0.14
CA TRP A 152 -7.44 -38.91 -0.50
C TRP A 152 -7.20 -39.18 -1.97
N ASP A 153 -7.14 -38.10 -2.77
CA ASP A 153 -6.68 -38.05 -4.14
C ASP A 153 -5.77 -36.86 -4.36
N SER A 154 -5.07 -36.82 -5.48
CA SER A 154 -4.37 -35.63 -5.97
C SER A 154 -4.65 -35.46 -7.45
N TYR A 155 -5.19 -34.27 -7.79
CA TYR A 155 -5.54 -33.94 -9.17
C TYR A 155 -4.46 -33.13 -9.87
N ASP A 156 -4.40 -33.27 -11.21
CA ASP A 156 -3.42 -32.55 -12.05
C ASP A 156 -2.00 -32.60 -11.46
N THR A 157 -1.60 -33.77 -10.99
CA THR A 157 -0.29 -33.99 -10.39
C THR A 157 0.78 -33.98 -11.48
N VAL A 158 1.75 -33.09 -11.38
CA VAL A 158 2.89 -33.02 -12.31
C VAL A 158 4.09 -33.71 -11.66
N ILE A 159 4.55 -34.81 -12.26
CA ILE A 159 5.76 -35.54 -11.82
C ILE A 159 6.86 -35.28 -12.85
N ASP A 160 8.04 -34.87 -12.38
CA ASP A 160 9.23 -34.60 -13.20
C ASP A 160 10.41 -35.37 -12.60
N GLY A 161 11.12 -36.11 -13.42
CA GLY A 161 12.25 -36.97 -12.98
C GLY A 161 13.34 -37.07 -14.05
N GLU A 162 14.54 -37.51 -13.65
CA GLU A 162 15.69 -37.63 -14.54
C GLU A 162 15.47 -38.56 -15.74
N SER A 163 14.71 -39.63 -15.56
CA SER A 163 14.47 -40.66 -16.58
C SER A 163 13.26 -40.37 -17.45
N PHE A 164 12.44 -39.39 -17.13
CA PHE A 164 11.27 -38.98 -17.88
C PHE A 164 11.02 -37.49 -17.67
N GLY A 165 10.54 -36.79 -18.71
CA GLY A 165 10.18 -35.38 -18.57
C GLY A 165 8.90 -35.17 -17.76
N PRO A 166 8.43 -33.92 -17.60
CA PRO A 166 7.25 -33.64 -16.81
C PRO A 166 6.02 -34.38 -17.36
N LEU A 167 5.39 -35.17 -16.49
CA LEU A 167 4.21 -35.97 -16.74
C LEU A 167 3.05 -35.46 -15.89
N THR A 168 1.92 -35.13 -16.50
CA THR A 168 0.71 -34.69 -15.78
C THR A 168 -0.24 -35.89 -15.60
N ILE A 169 -0.68 -36.13 -14.37
CA ILE A 169 -1.61 -37.19 -14.00
C ILE A 169 -2.89 -36.53 -13.46
N GLU A 170 -4.03 -36.80 -14.10
CA GLU A 170 -5.30 -36.19 -13.74
C GLU A 170 -5.75 -36.55 -12.32
N SER A 171 -5.65 -37.83 -11.94
CA SER A 171 -6.02 -38.35 -10.62
C SER A 171 -5.07 -39.48 -10.25
N LEU A 172 -4.35 -39.34 -9.16
CA LEU A 172 -3.47 -40.41 -8.63
C LEU A 172 -4.26 -41.64 -8.22
N ARG A 173 -5.45 -41.45 -7.68
CA ARG A 173 -6.31 -42.57 -7.25
C ARG A 173 -6.86 -43.36 -8.43
N SER A 174 -7.34 -42.67 -9.48
CA SER A 174 -7.83 -43.31 -10.70
C SER A 174 -6.74 -44.13 -11.38
N LEU A 175 -5.50 -43.62 -11.39
CA LEU A 175 -4.34 -44.35 -11.86
C LEU A 175 -4.17 -45.68 -11.14
N LEU A 176 -4.28 -45.73 -9.79
CA LEU A 176 -4.11 -46.93 -8.98
C LEU A 176 -5.31 -47.90 -9.10
N TYR A 177 -6.56 -47.43 -9.25
CA TYR A 177 -7.74 -48.26 -9.39
C TYR A 177 -7.79 -49.03 -10.72
N LYS A 178 -7.40 -48.38 -11.83
CA LYS A 178 -7.35 -49.01 -13.15
C LYS A 178 -6.33 -50.15 -13.21
N VAL A 179 -5.26 -50.06 -12.44
CA VAL A 179 -4.22 -51.10 -12.36
C VAL A 179 -4.67 -52.34 -11.57
N VAL A 180 -5.60 -52.22 -10.60
CA VAL A 180 -6.06 -53.34 -9.76
C VAL A 180 -7.22 -54.11 -10.38
N GLY A 181 -7.92 -53.56 -11.38
CA GLY A 181 -9.15 -54.14 -11.95
C GLY A 181 -8.99 -55.05 -13.18
N GLU A 182 -7.86 -55.02 -13.85
CA GLU A 182 -7.61 -55.82 -15.07
C GLU A 182 -6.16 -56.37 -15.12
N GLU A 183 -5.98 -57.60 -15.59
CA GLU A 183 -4.64 -58.13 -15.91
C GLU A 183 -4.00 -57.23 -16.96
N VAL A 184 -2.95 -56.54 -16.56
CA VAL A 184 -2.30 -55.42 -17.27
C VAL A 184 -1.83 -55.90 -18.66
N THR A 185 -2.49 -55.53 -19.70
CA THR A 185 -1.90 -55.49 -21.04
C THR A 185 -1.10 -54.18 -21.16
N GLU A 186 0.08 -54.23 -21.81
CA GLU A 186 1.08 -53.18 -21.97
C GLU A 186 0.58 -51.81 -22.46
N ASP A 187 -0.68 -51.72 -22.84
CA ASP A 187 -1.35 -50.64 -23.55
C ASP A 187 -2.16 -49.70 -22.64
N LEU A 188 -2.32 -50.04 -21.32
CA LEU A 188 -3.34 -49.34 -20.51
C LEU A 188 -2.96 -47.94 -20.06
N LEU A 189 -1.67 -47.72 -19.72
CA LEU A 189 -1.21 -46.37 -19.36
C LEU A 189 -1.10 -45.46 -20.59
N ASP A 190 -0.72 -46.03 -21.77
CA ASP A 190 -0.67 -45.32 -23.00
C ASP A 190 -2.11 -45.05 -23.55
N GLN A 191 -3.08 -45.94 -23.29
CA GLN A 191 -4.50 -45.67 -23.54
C GLN A 191 -5.08 -44.64 -22.59
N LEU A 192 -4.71 -44.66 -21.32
CA LEU A 192 -5.13 -43.62 -20.35
C LEU A 192 -4.59 -42.25 -20.71
N LEU A 193 -3.33 -42.16 -21.14
CA LEU A 193 -2.73 -40.93 -21.62
C LEU A 193 -3.25 -40.50 -22.99
N ALA A 194 -3.73 -41.44 -23.79
CA ALA A 194 -4.32 -41.19 -25.11
C ALA A 194 -5.82 -40.89 -25.06
N GLU A 195 -6.64 -41.59 -24.25
CA GLU A 195 -8.07 -41.33 -24.05
C GLU A 195 -8.27 -39.96 -23.36
N GLU A 196 -7.34 -39.56 -22.51
CA GLU A 196 -7.31 -38.26 -21.89
C GLU A 196 -7.06 -37.13 -22.89
N SER A 197 -6.36 -37.39 -24.00
CA SER A 197 -6.13 -36.40 -25.05
C SER A 197 -7.39 -36.12 -25.89
N GLU A 198 -8.33 -37.09 -25.97
CA GLU A 198 -9.56 -36.92 -26.76
C GLU A 198 -10.68 -36.20 -25.99
N THR A 199 -10.66 -36.17 -24.65
CA THR A 199 -11.65 -35.48 -23.82
C THR A 199 -11.16 -34.11 -23.30
N ALA A 200 -10.00 -33.65 -23.76
CA ALA A 200 -9.42 -32.40 -23.29
C ALA A 200 -10.15 -31.19 -23.90
N ASN A 201 -10.57 -30.27 -23.05
CA ASN A 201 -11.05 -28.94 -23.42
C ASN A 201 -9.98 -28.05 -24.07
N VAL A 202 -8.97 -28.61 -24.71
CA VAL A 202 -7.87 -27.97 -25.39
C VAL A 202 -7.59 -28.71 -26.69
N ILE A 203 -7.62 -28.00 -27.82
CA ILE A 203 -7.34 -28.51 -29.16
C ILE A 203 -5.84 -28.77 -29.29
N GLU A 204 -5.20 -29.63 -28.74
CA GLU A 204 -3.77 -30.01 -28.73
C GLU A 204 -3.04 -29.69 -27.40
N GLY A 205 -2.76 -30.72 -26.67
CA GLY A 205 -1.68 -30.86 -25.70
C GLY A 205 -1.78 -30.03 -24.42
N VAL A 206 -1.96 -30.46 -23.34
CA VAL A 206 -1.92 -29.99 -21.94
C VAL A 206 -3.28 -29.60 -21.36
N ARG A 207 -3.76 -30.45 -20.51
CA ARG A 207 -4.91 -30.18 -19.65
C ARG A 207 -4.62 -29.07 -18.67
N ARG A 208 -5.48 -28.09 -18.71
CA ARG A 208 -5.50 -26.99 -17.78
C ARG A 208 -6.84 -26.97 -17.07
N SER A 209 -6.85 -26.84 -15.75
CA SER A 209 -8.09 -26.65 -15.01
C SER A 209 -8.76 -25.35 -15.44
N VAL A 210 -10.05 -25.39 -15.79
CA VAL A 210 -10.85 -24.22 -16.17
C VAL A 210 -11.03 -23.32 -14.94
N ILE A 211 -10.83 -22.02 -15.11
CA ILE A 211 -11.09 -21.03 -14.05
C ILE A 211 -12.60 -20.82 -13.95
N THR A 212 -13.23 -21.43 -12.97
CA THR A 212 -14.67 -21.28 -12.70
C THR A 212 -14.96 -20.14 -11.73
N LYS A 213 -13.95 -19.66 -10.99
CA LYS A 213 -14.08 -18.60 -10.00
C LYS A 213 -13.19 -17.42 -10.36
N MET A 214 -13.73 -16.21 -10.20
CA MET A 214 -12.96 -14.99 -10.32
C MET A 214 -11.99 -14.87 -9.14
N GLY A 215 -10.73 -14.60 -9.40
CA GLY A 215 -9.74 -14.41 -8.36
C GLY A 215 -8.30 -14.71 -8.80
N LEU A 216 -7.34 -14.47 -7.91
CA LEU A 216 -5.94 -14.81 -8.15
C LEU A 216 -5.78 -16.34 -8.19
N ARG A 217 -5.11 -16.84 -9.23
CA ARG A 217 -4.84 -18.27 -9.40
C ARG A 217 -3.93 -18.80 -8.28
N ASP A 218 -4.28 -19.96 -7.74
CA ASP A 218 -3.40 -20.63 -6.77
C ASP A 218 -2.21 -21.27 -7.50
N GLN A 219 -1.00 -20.93 -7.06
CA GLN A 219 0.25 -21.52 -7.48
C GLN A 219 0.90 -22.17 -6.24
N PRO A 220 0.68 -23.45 -5.98
CA PRO A 220 1.13 -24.11 -4.75
C PRO A 220 2.65 -24.02 -4.53
N ILE A 221 3.44 -24.07 -5.61
CA ILE A 221 4.90 -23.99 -5.57
C ILE A 221 5.36 -22.84 -6.45
N LEU A 222 6.23 -21.99 -5.93
CA LEU A 222 6.91 -20.94 -6.70
C LEU A 222 7.94 -21.58 -7.63
N ASP A 223 8.21 -20.95 -8.77
CA ASP A 223 9.37 -21.32 -9.59
C ASP A 223 10.69 -20.90 -8.92
N GLN A 224 11.80 -21.33 -9.49
CA GLN A 224 13.12 -21.07 -8.94
C GLN A 224 13.38 -19.56 -8.75
N TYR A 225 12.98 -18.71 -9.71
CA TYR A 225 13.22 -17.26 -9.65
C TYR A 225 12.33 -16.58 -8.59
N GLN A 226 11.06 -17.01 -8.52
CA GLN A 226 10.14 -16.53 -7.50
C GLN A 226 10.61 -16.98 -6.09
N ASP A 227 11.14 -18.21 -5.95
CA ASP A 227 11.66 -18.72 -4.68
C ASP A 227 12.92 -17.96 -4.25
N GLU A 228 13.81 -17.59 -5.17
CA GLU A 228 14.94 -16.71 -4.85
C GLU A 228 14.48 -15.37 -4.26
N ILE A 229 13.47 -14.74 -4.87
CA ILE A 229 12.88 -13.49 -4.38
C ILE A 229 12.20 -13.70 -3.02
N PHE A 230 11.48 -14.80 -2.87
CA PHE A 230 10.79 -15.16 -1.64
C PHE A 230 11.76 -15.23 -0.43
N ARG A 231 12.98 -15.71 -0.63
CA ARG A 231 13.98 -15.90 0.44
C ARG A 231 14.92 -14.72 0.69
N LEU A 232 14.81 -13.62 -0.07
CA LEU A 232 15.66 -12.46 0.16
C LEU A 232 15.55 -11.94 1.61
N PRO A 233 16.61 -11.35 2.18
CA PRO A 233 16.61 -10.79 3.53
C PRO A 233 15.50 -9.77 3.78
N LEU A 234 15.09 -9.62 5.05
CA LEU A 234 14.02 -8.72 5.48
C LEU A 234 14.31 -7.25 5.16
N ASP A 235 15.56 -6.82 5.28
CA ASP A 235 16.02 -5.43 5.09
C ASP A 235 16.10 -4.99 3.63
N LYS A 236 15.78 -5.88 2.68
CA LYS A 236 15.82 -5.56 1.26
C LYS A 236 14.70 -4.64 0.84
N ARG A 237 15.06 -3.66 0.02
CA ARG A 237 14.15 -2.82 -0.74
C ARG A 237 14.07 -3.37 -2.14
N LEU A 238 12.90 -3.86 -2.53
CA LEU A 238 12.75 -4.65 -3.75
C LEU A 238 11.57 -4.18 -4.57
N LEU A 239 11.79 -4.07 -5.88
CA LEU A 239 10.74 -3.94 -6.88
C LEU A 239 10.75 -5.17 -7.78
N ILE A 240 9.63 -5.91 -7.82
CA ILE A 240 9.40 -6.98 -8.77
C ILE A 240 8.66 -6.41 -9.97
N LEU A 241 9.27 -6.52 -11.14
CA LEU A 241 8.64 -6.18 -12.42
C LEU A 241 8.29 -7.46 -13.19
N GLY A 242 7.24 -7.40 -13.96
CA GLY A 242 6.89 -8.49 -14.86
C GLY A 242 5.48 -8.35 -15.40
N PRO A 243 5.19 -9.03 -16.50
CA PRO A 243 3.87 -9.03 -17.11
C PRO A 243 2.81 -9.71 -16.24
N PRO A 244 1.54 -9.63 -16.61
CA PRO A 244 0.46 -10.34 -15.93
C PRO A 244 0.67 -11.85 -15.92
N GLY A 245 0.17 -12.52 -14.88
CA GLY A 245 0.24 -13.97 -14.79
C GLY A 245 1.60 -14.56 -14.40
N THR A 246 2.59 -13.73 -14.05
CA THR A 246 3.91 -14.17 -13.59
C THR A 246 3.98 -14.45 -12.08
N GLY A 247 2.87 -14.36 -11.34
CA GLY A 247 2.81 -14.68 -9.91
C GLY A 247 3.45 -13.64 -8.98
N LYS A 248 3.64 -12.38 -9.42
CA LYS A 248 4.22 -11.30 -8.61
C LYS A 248 3.54 -11.14 -7.25
N THR A 249 2.20 -10.99 -7.26
CA THR A 249 1.41 -10.79 -6.04
C THR A 249 1.48 -12.01 -5.12
N THR A 250 1.46 -13.23 -5.67
CA THR A 250 1.64 -14.47 -4.89
C THR A 250 3.00 -14.53 -4.21
N THR A 251 4.08 -14.22 -4.96
CA THR A 251 5.44 -14.14 -4.41
C THR A 251 5.54 -13.13 -3.28
N LEU A 252 4.90 -11.97 -3.44
CA LEU A 252 4.86 -10.89 -2.47
C LEU A 252 4.14 -11.30 -1.17
N ILE A 253 2.97 -11.97 -1.27
CA ILE A 253 2.21 -12.44 -0.10
C ILE A 253 3.00 -13.53 0.64
N ARG A 254 3.59 -14.49 -0.09
CA ARG A 254 4.38 -15.57 0.51
C ARG A 254 5.61 -15.06 1.22
N ARG A 255 6.35 -14.13 0.58
CA ARG A 255 7.48 -13.48 1.22
C ARG A 255 7.07 -12.76 2.50
N LEU A 256 5.99 -11.97 2.45
CA LEU A 256 5.47 -11.31 3.63
C LEU A 256 5.16 -12.35 4.72
N GLY A 257 4.41 -13.41 4.41
CA GLY A 257 4.08 -14.46 5.37
C GLY A 257 5.31 -15.16 5.97
N GLN A 258 6.34 -15.44 5.17
CA GLN A 258 7.60 -16.01 5.68
C GLN A 258 8.29 -15.05 6.65
N LYS A 259 8.42 -13.77 6.25
CA LYS A 259 9.15 -12.77 7.02
C LYS A 259 8.36 -12.22 8.22
N LEU A 260 7.07 -12.54 8.36
CA LEU A 260 6.29 -12.27 9.58
C LEU A 260 6.53 -13.33 10.67
N ASP A 261 6.88 -14.55 10.27
CA ASP A 261 7.13 -15.64 11.18
C ASP A 261 8.59 -15.58 11.67
N THR A 262 8.76 -15.28 12.93
CA THR A 262 10.09 -15.12 13.55
C THR A 262 10.92 -16.42 13.55
N ALA A 263 10.28 -17.58 13.39
CA ALA A 263 10.97 -18.87 13.28
C ALA A 263 11.79 -19.04 11.99
N PHE A 264 11.47 -18.25 10.94
CA PHE A 264 12.14 -18.28 9.65
C PHE A 264 13.04 -17.06 9.39
N LEU A 265 13.20 -16.17 10.38
CA LEU A 265 14.14 -15.06 10.30
C LEU A 265 15.58 -15.53 10.57
N GLU A 266 16.53 -14.93 9.88
CA GLU A 266 17.94 -15.10 10.20
C GLU A 266 18.27 -14.43 11.53
N GLU A 267 19.36 -14.84 12.18
CA GLU A 267 19.70 -14.37 13.54
C GLU A 267 19.85 -12.85 13.65
N ASP A 268 20.44 -12.20 12.62
CA ASP A 268 20.61 -10.76 12.57
C ASP A 268 19.28 -10.03 12.31
N GLU A 269 18.41 -10.62 11.49
CA GLU A 269 17.05 -10.11 11.26
C GLU A 269 16.23 -10.18 12.55
N LEU A 270 16.30 -11.30 13.26
CA LEU A 270 15.59 -11.53 14.53
C LEU A 270 16.02 -10.52 15.59
N ARG A 271 17.33 -10.29 15.78
CA ARG A 271 17.86 -9.28 16.72
C ARG A 271 17.35 -7.88 16.38
N THR A 272 17.31 -7.52 15.11
CA THR A 272 16.83 -6.21 14.66
C THR A 272 15.34 -6.04 14.95
N VAL A 273 14.55 -7.05 14.65
CA VAL A 273 13.10 -7.08 14.89
C VAL A 273 12.79 -7.00 16.40
N GLU A 274 13.49 -7.74 17.24
CA GLU A 274 13.31 -7.71 18.68
C GLU A 274 13.66 -6.33 19.28
N SER A 275 14.75 -5.70 18.82
CA SER A 275 15.11 -4.33 19.20
C SER A 275 14.02 -3.32 18.86
N VAL A 276 13.37 -3.45 17.70
CA VAL A 276 12.29 -2.56 17.28
C VAL A 276 11.01 -2.84 18.07
N SER A 277 10.63 -4.10 18.23
CA SER A 277 9.43 -4.49 18.99
C SER A 277 9.52 -4.08 20.45
N GLY A 278 10.70 -4.17 21.06
CA GLY A 278 10.96 -3.66 22.40
C GLY A 278 10.78 -2.14 22.53
N THR A 279 11.00 -1.38 21.46
CA THR A 279 10.84 0.09 21.45
C THR A 279 9.40 0.50 21.15
N THR A 280 8.73 -0.17 20.22
CA THR A 280 7.37 0.19 19.76
C THR A 280 6.25 -0.47 20.56
N GLY A 281 6.53 -1.57 21.28
CA GLY A 281 5.53 -2.38 21.98
C GLY A 281 4.60 -3.17 21.04
N VAL A 282 4.84 -3.14 19.73
CA VAL A 282 4.04 -3.86 18.72
C VAL A 282 4.81 -5.11 18.28
N SER A 283 4.15 -6.26 18.28
CA SER A 283 4.76 -7.51 17.81
C SER A 283 5.07 -7.42 16.30
N HIS A 284 6.14 -8.09 15.89
CA HIS A 284 6.59 -8.10 14.49
C HIS A 284 5.50 -8.60 13.54
N SER A 285 4.84 -9.71 13.87
CA SER A 285 3.74 -10.30 13.12
C SER A 285 2.57 -9.35 12.88
N ASN A 286 2.41 -8.36 13.76
CA ASN A 286 1.35 -7.35 13.67
C ASN A 286 1.83 -5.97 13.18
N ASN A 287 3.10 -5.81 12.79
CA ASN A 287 3.65 -4.51 12.40
C ASN A 287 4.00 -4.41 10.91
N TRP A 288 2.98 -4.59 10.06
CA TRP A 288 3.11 -4.47 8.62
C TRP A 288 1.90 -3.75 8.01
N VAL A 289 2.04 -3.29 6.77
CA VAL A 289 0.96 -2.73 5.94
C VAL A 289 1.18 -3.06 4.48
N MET A 290 0.11 -3.35 3.77
CA MET A 290 0.10 -3.54 2.32
C MET A 290 -0.82 -2.51 1.66
N PHE A 291 -0.32 -1.87 0.61
CA PHE A 291 -1.09 -0.93 -0.20
C PHE A 291 -1.46 -1.54 -1.55
N THR A 292 -2.68 -1.23 -1.99
CA THR A 292 -3.23 -1.61 -3.29
C THR A 292 -4.03 -0.45 -3.88
N PRO A 293 -4.13 -0.32 -5.21
CA PRO A 293 -4.79 0.84 -5.81
C PRO A 293 -6.31 0.89 -5.60
N THR A 294 -7.00 -0.26 -5.52
CA THR A 294 -8.46 -0.31 -5.51
C THR A 294 -9.03 -1.17 -4.37
N GLU A 295 -10.26 -0.87 -3.93
CA GLU A 295 -11.00 -1.69 -2.95
C GLU A 295 -11.30 -3.10 -3.48
N LEU A 296 -11.54 -3.23 -4.78
CA LEU A 296 -11.77 -4.51 -5.42
C LEU A 296 -10.53 -5.42 -5.26
N LEU A 297 -9.36 -4.91 -5.64
CA LEU A 297 -8.12 -5.67 -5.50
C LEU A 297 -7.81 -6.03 -4.03
N LYS A 298 -8.16 -5.15 -3.09
CA LYS A 298 -8.05 -5.42 -1.65
C LYS A 298 -8.87 -6.64 -1.22
N GLN A 299 -10.07 -6.83 -1.75
CA GLN A 299 -10.89 -8.01 -1.44
C GLN A 299 -10.24 -9.29 -1.95
N TYR A 300 -9.75 -9.30 -3.20
CA TYR A 300 -9.03 -10.45 -3.75
C TYR A 300 -7.74 -10.76 -3.03
N LEU A 301 -7.01 -9.73 -2.61
CA LEU A 301 -5.81 -9.92 -1.80
C LEU A 301 -6.14 -10.61 -0.47
N LYS A 302 -7.25 -10.27 0.19
CA LYS A 302 -7.67 -10.96 1.42
C LYS A 302 -7.91 -12.45 1.22
N GLU A 303 -8.55 -12.83 0.11
CA GLU A 303 -8.75 -14.24 -0.24
C GLU A 303 -7.41 -14.94 -0.49
N ALA A 304 -6.48 -14.29 -1.19
CA ALA A 304 -5.15 -14.81 -1.43
C ALA A 304 -4.35 -14.95 -0.12
N PHE A 305 -4.45 -13.98 0.79
CA PHE A 305 -3.84 -14.05 2.12
C PHE A 305 -4.42 -15.19 2.96
N ALA A 306 -5.75 -15.39 2.92
CA ALA A 306 -6.40 -16.48 3.63
C ALA A 306 -5.93 -17.86 3.12
N ARG A 307 -5.73 -18.02 1.79
CA ARG A 307 -5.18 -19.25 1.21
C ARG A 307 -3.74 -19.53 1.66
N GLU A 308 -2.93 -18.50 1.79
CA GLU A 308 -1.56 -18.61 2.24
C GLU A 308 -1.43 -18.68 3.78
N GLY A 309 -2.54 -18.71 4.52
CA GLY A 309 -2.56 -18.76 5.99
C GLY A 309 -1.91 -17.55 6.66
N VAL A 310 -1.95 -16.39 6.02
CA VAL A 310 -1.42 -15.13 6.58
C VAL A 310 -2.59 -14.28 7.05
N PRO A 311 -2.73 -13.99 8.36
CA PRO A 311 -3.80 -13.14 8.87
C PRO A 311 -3.72 -11.72 8.29
N ALA A 312 -4.78 -11.29 7.59
CA ALA A 312 -4.84 -10.01 6.89
C ALA A 312 -6.11 -9.22 7.24
N PRO A 313 -6.19 -8.66 8.45
CA PRO A 313 -7.34 -7.82 8.83
C PRO A 313 -7.37 -6.53 7.99
N ASP A 314 -8.55 -5.90 7.90
CA ASP A 314 -8.79 -4.68 7.11
C ASP A 314 -7.81 -3.53 7.37
N MET A 315 -7.27 -3.46 8.57
CA MET A 315 -6.28 -2.46 8.96
C MET A 315 -4.90 -2.68 8.32
N ARG A 316 -4.64 -3.86 7.76
CA ARG A 316 -3.32 -4.22 7.19
C ARG A 316 -3.28 -4.09 5.67
N ILE A 317 -4.38 -4.39 4.98
CA ILE A 317 -4.49 -4.18 3.53
C ILE A 317 -5.33 -2.92 3.32
N ARG A 318 -4.71 -1.90 2.74
CA ARG A 318 -5.30 -0.56 2.64
C ARG A 318 -5.23 -0.01 1.22
N THR A 319 -6.22 0.76 0.83
CA THR A 319 -6.05 1.64 -0.33
C THR A 319 -5.30 2.90 0.08
N TRP A 320 -4.48 3.44 -0.83
CA TRP A 320 -3.79 4.70 -0.54
C TRP A 320 -4.77 5.86 -0.38
N THR A 321 -5.85 5.85 -1.14
CA THR A 321 -6.90 6.88 -1.06
C THR A 321 -7.47 7.03 0.35
N ASP A 322 -7.81 5.94 1.02
CA ASP A 322 -8.34 5.99 2.38
C ASP A 322 -7.27 6.30 3.40
N TYR A 323 -6.08 5.70 3.21
CA TYR A 323 -4.98 5.88 4.15
C TYR A 323 -4.46 7.33 4.16
N ARG A 324 -4.31 7.98 2.99
CA ARG A 324 -3.91 9.41 2.94
C ARG A 324 -4.95 10.34 3.56
N ARG A 325 -6.27 10.03 3.42
CA ARG A 325 -7.31 10.81 4.11
C ARG A 325 -7.21 10.69 5.62
N GLU A 326 -6.95 9.48 6.13
CA GLU A 326 -6.73 9.24 7.55
C GLU A 326 -5.50 10.00 8.06
N LEU A 327 -4.36 9.92 7.36
CA LEU A 327 -3.15 10.68 7.68
C LEU A 327 -3.41 12.19 7.67
N GLY A 328 -4.07 12.69 6.62
CA GLY A 328 -4.35 14.12 6.47
C GLY A 328 -5.33 14.66 7.50
N ARG A 329 -6.32 13.87 7.93
CA ARG A 329 -7.37 14.30 8.85
C ARG A 329 -7.02 14.04 10.32
N SER A 330 -6.66 12.82 10.63
CA SER A 330 -6.58 12.34 12.01
C SER A 330 -5.16 12.39 12.58
N THR A 331 -4.12 12.20 11.74
CA THR A 331 -2.74 12.13 12.21
C THR A 331 -2.03 13.48 12.18
N PHE A 332 -2.09 14.18 11.03
CA PHE A 332 -1.35 15.43 10.82
C PHE A 332 -2.21 16.68 10.78
N GLY A 333 -3.54 16.58 10.88
CA GLY A 333 -4.44 17.74 10.95
C GLY A 333 -4.38 18.67 9.73
N VAL A 334 -4.02 18.19 8.55
CA VAL A 334 -3.97 18.97 7.30
C VAL A 334 -5.38 19.27 6.79
N LEU A 335 -6.27 18.29 6.87
CA LEU A 335 -7.64 18.38 6.38
C LEU A 335 -8.60 18.87 7.47
N ARG A 336 -9.58 19.66 7.07
CA ARG A 336 -10.64 20.15 7.98
C ARG A 336 -11.46 19.00 8.55
N THR A 337 -11.79 19.13 9.83
CA THR A 337 -12.69 18.23 10.56
C THR A 337 -13.98 18.96 10.93
N ALA A 338 -15.01 18.21 11.33
CA ALA A 338 -16.27 18.78 11.82
C ALA A 338 -16.09 19.67 13.06
N THR A 339 -15.00 19.46 13.82
CA THR A 339 -14.65 20.24 15.03
C THR A 339 -13.83 21.50 14.70
N GLY A 340 -13.55 21.78 13.43
CA GLY A 340 -12.92 23.02 12.97
C GLY A 340 -11.40 23.02 12.84
N GLY A 341 -10.73 21.87 13.03
CA GLY A 341 -9.28 21.77 12.77
C GLY A 341 -8.94 21.66 11.28
N GLY A 342 -7.68 21.87 10.94
CA GLY A 342 -7.12 21.69 9.60
C GLY A 342 -7.32 22.90 8.67
N SER A 343 -6.45 23.00 7.66
CA SER A 343 -6.38 24.15 6.75
C SER A 343 -7.07 23.92 5.42
N PHE A 344 -7.29 22.66 5.01
CA PHE A 344 -7.70 22.31 3.65
C PHE A 344 -8.95 21.42 3.60
N VAL A 345 -9.67 21.51 2.48
CA VAL A 345 -10.81 20.66 2.12
C VAL A 345 -10.40 19.79 0.93
N LEU A 346 -10.34 18.48 1.12
CA LEU A 346 -10.03 17.53 0.04
C LEU A 346 -11.22 17.39 -0.91
N LYS A 347 -10.97 17.57 -2.20
CA LYS A 347 -11.95 17.40 -3.28
C LYS A 347 -11.36 16.49 -4.36
N GLU A 348 -11.94 15.31 -4.56
CA GLU A 348 -11.41 14.26 -5.45
C GLU A 348 -11.42 14.66 -6.94
N THR A 349 -12.39 15.47 -7.37
CA THR A 349 -12.62 15.81 -8.78
C THR A 349 -12.18 17.22 -9.16
N ILE A 350 -11.53 17.95 -8.24
CA ILE A 350 -11.14 19.33 -8.51
C ILE A 350 -9.87 19.39 -9.36
N GLU A 351 -9.87 20.27 -10.35
CA GLU A 351 -8.71 20.52 -11.19
C GLU A 351 -7.92 21.74 -10.72
N THR A 352 -7.00 21.53 -9.79
CA THR A 352 -6.13 22.60 -9.26
C THR A 352 -4.78 22.67 -9.98
N LEU A 353 -4.37 21.57 -10.63
CA LEU A 353 -3.04 21.37 -11.19
C LEU A 353 -3.03 21.59 -12.70
N VAL A 354 -1.92 22.07 -13.24
CA VAL A 354 -1.63 22.01 -14.67
C VAL A 354 -1.06 20.62 -15.02
N PRO A 355 -1.13 20.17 -16.29
CA PRO A 355 -0.63 18.86 -16.71
C PRO A 355 0.83 18.62 -16.28
N ASP A 356 1.69 19.62 -16.35
CA ASP A 356 3.10 19.52 -15.98
C ASP A 356 3.30 19.00 -14.54
N ALA A 357 2.43 19.37 -13.59
CA ALA A 357 2.52 18.90 -12.21
C ALA A 357 2.26 17.38 -12.11
N SER A 358 1.30 16.87 -12.89
CA SER A 358 0.99 15.43 -12.96
C SER A 358 2.03 14.65 -13.76
N ASP A 359 2.62 15.28 -14.77
CA ASP A 359 3.60 14.67 -15.65
C ASP A 359 5.01 14.61 -15.05
N THR A 360 5.36 15.59 -14.19
CA THR A 360 6.64 15.67 -13.51
C THR A 360 6.50 15.82 -11.99
N PRO A 361 5.85 14.87 -11.31
CA PRO A 361 5.53 14.97 -9.89
C PRO A 361 6.77 15.06 -8.98
N ILE A 362 7.88 14.50 -9.40
CA ILE A 362 9.17 14.57 -8.70
C ILE A 362 9.67 16.02 -8.68
N ALA A 363 9.74 16.67 -9.86
CA ALA A 363 10.21 18.04 -9.95
C ALA A 363 9.31 19.02 -9.20
N TRP A 364 8.01 18.79 -9.22
CA TRP A 364 7.05 19.57 -8.45
C TRP A 364 7.26 19.40 -6.93
N PHE A 365 7.42 18.18 -6.44
CA PHE A 365 7.70 17.92 -5.03
C PHE A 365 9.04 18.54 -4.61
N ASP A 366 10.11 18.34 -5.38
CA ASP A 366 11.44 18.84 -5.05
C ASP A 366 11.48 20.38 -5.01
N ASP A 367 10.74 21.07 -5.92
CA ASP A 367 10.56 22.53 -5.88
C ASP A 367 9.90 22.96 -4.57
N PHE A 368 8.83 22.27 -4.13
CA PHE A 368 8.18 22.59 -2.87
C PHE A 368 9.07 22.30 -1.66
N ASP A 369 9.69 21.14 -1.60
CA ASP A 369 10.48 20.72 -0.44
C ASP A 369 11.72 21.62 -0.24
N ALA A 370 12.39 21.98 -1.34
CA ALA A 370 13.51 22.92 -1.30
C ALA A 370 13.05 24.32 -0.86
N TRP A 371 11.94 24.83 -1.43
CA TRP A 371 11.40 26.14 -1.09
C TRP A 371 10.96 26.20 0.38
N GLN A 372 10.24 25.20 0.88
CA GLN A 372 9.72 25.20 2.24
C GLN A 372 10.83 25.13 3.29
N LYS A 373 11.91 24.36 3.04
CA LYS A 373 13.10 24.31 3.89
C LYS A 373 13.83 25.65 3.93
N THR A 374 14.02 26.24 2.76
CA THR A 374 14.68 27.56 2.62
C THR A 374 13.89 28.64 3.31
N SER A 375 12.55 28.67 3.11
CA SER A 375 11.65 29.62 3.77
C SER A 375 11.71 29.50 5.28
N PHE A 376 11.63 28.27 5.83
CA PHE A 376 11.69 28.06 7.29
C PHE A 376 13.01 28.53 7.91
N ILE A 377 14.14 28.16 7.30
CA ILE A 377 15.46 28.59 7.78
C ILE A 377 15.64 30.10 7.63
N GLY A 378 15.10 30.71 6.55
CA GLY A 378 15.09 32.15 6.34
C GLY A 378 14.34 32.91 7.43
N ASP A 379 13.16 32.41 7.79
CA ASP A 379 12.34 32.98 8.88
C ASP A 379 13.05 32.91 10.23
N LEU A 380 13.75 31.79 10.51
CA LEU A 380 14.55 31.66 11.71
C LEU A 380 15.76 32.61 11.73
N ARG A 381 16.45 32.76 10.58
CA ARG A 381 17.57 33.72 10.46
C ARG A 381 17.14 35.16 10.70
N GLN A 382 16.01 35.56 10.12
CA GLN A 382 15.46 36.90 10.34
C GLN A 382 15.13 37.13 11.83
N ALA A 383 14.54 36.15 12.51
CA ALA A 383 14.25 36.23 13.92
C ALA A 383 15.53 36.31 14.77
N ALA A 384 16.53 35.49 14.48
CA ALA A 384 17.82 35.49 15.18
C ALA A 384 18.58 36.83 15.00
N LEU A 385 18.52 37.39 13.77
CA LEU A 385 19.13 38.71 13.48
C LEU A 385 18.48 39.79 14.35
N GLY A 386 17.14 39.88 14.37
CA GLY A 386 16.43 40.84 15.22
C GLY A 386 16.74 40.69 16.71
N LEU A 387 16.98 39.47 17.18
CA LEU A 387 17.46 39.24 18.58
C LEU A 387 18.92 39.69 18.76
N SER A 388 19.80 39.44 17.79
CA SER A 388 21.22 39.76 17.89
C SER A 388 21.53 41.28 17.87
N GLU A 389 20.66 42.05 17.24
CA GLU A 389 20.74 43.52 17.16
C GLU A 389 20.11 44.22 18.35
N ASN A 390 19.55 43.49 19.32
CA ASN A 390 18.89 44.07 20.48
C ASN A 390 19.90 44.79 21.40
N PRO A 391 19.61 45.98 21.95
CA PRO A 391 20.51 46.70 22.86
C PRO A 391 20.78 45.99 24.16
N THR A 392 19.93 45.06 24.59
CA THR A 392 20.11 44.29 25.83
C THR A 392 21.10 43.15 25.59
N ALA A 393 22.26 43.18 26.27
CA ALA A 393 23.36 42.24 26.07
C ALA A 393 22.95 40.76 26.19
N ASN A 394 22.03 40.41 27.10
CA ASN A 394 21.56 39.05 27.30
C ASN A 394 20.75 38.59 26.05
N ILE A 395 19.85 39.42 25.51
CA ILE A 395 19.06 39.11 24.34
C ILE A 395 19.96 39.01 23.10
N ALA A 396 20.87 39.98 22.92
CA ALA A 396 21.85 39.96 21.84
C ALA A 396 22.74 38.71 21.87
N GLY A 397 23.14 38.26 23.05
CA GLY A 397 23.93 37.03 23.24
C GLY A 397 23.20 35.78 22.78
N VAL A 398 21.90 35.65 23.08
CA VAL A 398 21.06 34.56 22.55
C VAL A 398 20.94 34.65 21.04
N GLY A 399 20.65 35.83 20.50
CA GLY A 399 20.54 36.04 19.04
C GLY A 399 21.80 35.63 18.30
N LYS A 400 23.00 35.99 18.78
CA LYS A 400 24.29 35.61 18.16
C LYS A 400 24.51 34.11 18.17
N ARG A 401 24.24 33.41 19.28
CA ARG A 401 24.35 31.94 19.29
C ARG A 401 23.41 31.26 18.31
N LEU A 402 22.17 31.76 18.20
CA LEU A 402 21.21 31.25 17.22
C LEU A 402 21.67 31.51 15.77
N MET A 403 22.24 32.69 15.51
CA MET A 403 22.83 32.99 14.17
C MET A 403 23.98 32.03 13.84
N ASP A 404 24.88 31.76 14.77
CA ASP A 404 25.99 30.81 14.61
C ASP A 404 25.48 29.37 14.29
N ILE A 405 24.37 28.94 14.90
CA ILE A 405 23.75 27.64 14.60
C ILE A 405 23.16 27.65 13.19
N LEU A 406 22.47 28.71 12.80
CA LEU A 406 21.79 28.81 11.49
C LEU A 406 22.76 29.06 10.33
N GLU A 407 23.91 29.70 10.54
CA GLU A 407 24.97 29.82 9.55
C GLU A 407 25.60 28.47 9.23
N ARG A 408 25.84 27.65 10.26
CA ARG A 408 26.31 26.28 10.11
C ARG A 408 25.28 25.37 9.46
N ALA A 409 23.98 25.67 9.58
CA ALA A 409 22.90 24.91 8.98
C ALA A 409 23.00 24.85 7.44
N SER A 410 23.66 25.79 6.79
CA SER A 410 23.85 25.80 5.32
C SER A 410 24.72 24.62 4.81
N SER A 411 25.58 24.05 5.69
CA SER A 411 26.47 22.91 5.38
C SER A 411 26.18 21.65 6.22
N ALA A 412 25.26 21.75 7.19
CA ALA A 412 24.93 20.69 8.12
C ALA A 412 23.59 20.01 7.78
N SER A 413 23.39 18.77 8.25
CA SER A 413 22.09 18.09 8.14
C SER A 413 21.02 18.79 8.97
N LEU A 414 19.76 18.71 8.56
CA LEU A 414 18.62 19.20 9.35
C LEU A 414 18.67 18.64 10.79
N THR A 415 19.01 17.38 10.95
CA THR A 415 19.10 16.71 12.25
C THR A 415 20.11 17.37 13.18
N SER A 416 21.30 17.78 12.69
CA SER A 416 22.30 18.47 13.51
C SER A 416 21.86 19.88 13.89
N THR A 417 21.23 20.58 12.96
CA THR A 417 20.66 21.92 13.18
C THR A 417 19.59 21.89 14.27
N PHE A 418 18.60 20.99 14.15
CA PHE A 418 17.53 20.88 15.15
C PHE A 418 18.06 20.41 16.52
N SER A 419 19.03 19.51 16.56
CA SER A 419 19.66 19.10 17.82
C SER A 419 20.34 20.28 18.53
N SER A 420 21.01 21.15 17.78
CA SER A 420 21.63 22.37 18.32
C SER A 420 20.58 23.39 18.78
N LEU A 421 19.49 23.58 18.01
CA LEU A 421 18.40 24.47 18.40
C LEU A 421 17.68 23.98 19.66
N VAL A 422 17.44 22.69 19.80
CA VAL A 422 16.83 22.08 21.00
C VAL A 422 17.71 22.29 22.22
N GLY A 423 19.04 22.29 22.09
CA GLY A 423 19.96 22.60 23.16
C GLY A 423 19.81 24.03 23.75
N GLU A 424 19.35 24.98 22.95
CA GLU A 424 19.15 26.38 23.37
C GLU A 424 17.74 26.63 23.96
N VAL A 425 16.78 25.69 23.81
CA VAL A 425 15.36 25.90 24.15
C VAL A 425 15.14 26.36 25.58
N THR A 426 15.80 25.74 26.55
CA THR A 426 15.62 26.08 27.98
C THR A 426 16.01 27.53 28.28
N GLY A 427 17.14 27.98 27.72
CA GLY A 427 17.58 29.37 27.87
C GLY A 427 16.62 30.36 27.23
N ILE A 428 16.09 30.01 26.05
CA ILE A 428 15.12 30.82 25.32
C ILE A 428 13.77 30.87 26.06
N GLN A 429 13.30 29.76 26.60
CA GLN A 429 12.07 29.72 27.42
C GLN A 429 12.16 30.60 28.64
N THR A 430 13.30 30.57 29.33
CA THR A 430 13.57 31.46 30.50
C THR A 430 13.52 32.93 30.07
N LEU A 431 14.12 33.29 28.94
CA LEU A 431 14.10 34.64 28.40
C LEU A 431 12.65 35.09 28.07
N VAL A 432 11.89 34.25 27.36
CA VAL A 432 10.50 34.54 26.98
C VAL A 432 9.63 34.72 28.23
N THR A 433 9.77 33.84 29.23
CA THR A 433 9.00 33.93 30.48
C THR A 433 9.31 35.25 31.24
N GLY A 434 10.58 35.61 31.36
CA GLY A 434 10.95 36.87 31.97
C GLY A 434 10.41 38.10 31.25
N LEU A 435 10.49 38.11 29.92
CA LEU A 435 9.90 39.20 29.11
C LEU A 435 8.38 39.28 29.23
N LYS A 436 7.71 38.11 29.27
CA LYS A 436 6.26 38.01 29.45
C LYS A 436 5.82 38.58 30.81
N GLU A 437 6.52 38.21 31.91
CA GLU A 437 6.20 38.72 33.23
C GLU A 437 6.31 40.25 33.32
N VAL A 438 7.34 40.84 32.73
CA VAL A 438 7.53 42.31 32.69
C VAL A 438 6.39 42.95 31.87
N THR A 439 6.05 42.38 30.71
CA THR A 439 5.00 42.88 29.85
C THR A 439 3.64 42.81 30.55
N ASP A 440 3.31 41.65 31.15
CA ASP A 440 2.03 41.45 31.85
C ASP A 440 1.89 42.36 33.06
N LYS A 441 2.97 42.61 33.82
CA LYS A 441 2.95 43.54 34.92
C LYS A 441 2.59 44.95 34.48
N LYS A 442 3.11 45.45 33.36
CA LYS A 442 2.74 46.74 32.79
C LYS A 442 1.28 46.78 32.36
N ILE A 443 0.79 45.77 31.67
CA ILE A 443 -0.61 45.70 31.22
C ILE A 443 -1.55 45.62 32.41
N HIS A 444 -1.26 44.79 33.42
CA HIS A 444 -2.04 44.72 34.65
C HIS A 444 -1.98 46.02 35.47
N GLY A 445 -0.86 46.75 35.47
CA GLY A 445 -0.74 48.05 36.05
C GLY A 445 -1.71 49.08 35.45
N SER A 446 -1.79 49.10 34.10
CA SER A 446 -2.74 49.96 33.38
C SER A 446 -4.20 49.56 33.69
N LEU A 447 -4.50 48.23 33.67
CA LEU A 447 -5.85 47.74 34.01
C LEU A 447 -6.25 48.13 35.45
N ASN A 448 -5.35 48.00 36.43
CA ASN A 448 -5.60 48.41 37.82
C ASN A 448 -5.83 49.90 37.97
N LEU A 449 -5.15 50.75 37.20
CA LEU A 449 -5.44 52.19 37.14
C LEU A 449 -6.87 52.48 36.66
N GLN A 450 -7.34 51.76 35.66
CA GLN A 450 -8.73 51.90 35.20
C GLN A 450 -9.75 51.41 36.23
N LEU A 451 -9.47 50.31 36.93
CA LEU A 451 -10.30 49.78 38.00
C LEU A 451 -10.40 50.73 39.20
N ASN A 452 -9.29 51.39 39.52
CA ASN A 452 -9.26 52.40 40.59
C ASN A 452 -10.08 53.65 40.21
N ARG A 453 -10.16 54.00 38.92
CA ARG A 453 -10.97 55.10 38.43
C ARG A 453 -12.45 54.74 38.29
N ASN A 454 -12.74 53.49 37.84
CA ASN A 454 -14.10 53.00 37.67
C ASN A 454 -14.19 51.51 38.11
N LYS A 455 -14.79 51.24 39.26
CA LYS A 455 -14.94 49.87 39.82
C LYS A 455 -15.81 48.99 38.91
N GLY A 456 -16.70 49.56 38.08
CA GLY A 456 -17.56 48.85 37.12
C GLY A 456 -16.92 48.57 35.77
N PHE A 457 -15.69 48.99 35.53
CA PHE A 457 -15.02 48.97 34.23
C PHE A 457 -15.02 47.58 33.57
N ILE A 458 -14.71 46.52 34.35
CA ILE A 458 -14.67 45.15 33.83
C ILE A 458 -16.09 44.65 33.51
N ASP A 459 -17.11 45.04 34.28
CA ASP A 459 -18.51 44.64 34.01
C ASP A 459 -19.06 45.35 32.77
N GLU A 460 -18.67 46.61 32.54
CA GLU A 460 -18.98 47.36 31.31
C GLU A 460 -18.33 46.70 30.09
N LEU A 461 -17.03 46.31 30.22
CA LEU A 461 -16.29 45.63 29.15
C LEU A 461 -16.89 44.23 28.87
N ALA A 462 -17.26 43.47 29.91
CA ALA A 462 -17.91 42.18 29.74
C ALA A 462 -19.22 42.28 28.94
N LYS A 463 -20.07 43.26 29.32
CA LYS A 463 -21.32 43.54 28.60
C LYS A 463 -21.06 43.94 27.14
N PHE A 464 -20.02 44.73 26.88
CA PHE A 464 -19.66 45.10 25.50
C PHE A 464 -19.21 43.91 24.70
N ILE A 465 -18.36 43.03 25.28
CA ILE A 465 -17.85 41.82 24.60
C ILE A 465 -18.96 40.81 24.34
N ASP A 466 -19.89 40.60 25.28
CA ASP A 466 -21.05 39.74 25.10
C ASP A 466 -21.98 40.21 23.98
N GLY A 467 -21.99 41.53 23.66
CA GLY A 467 -22.71 42.11 22.55
C GLY A 467 -21.98 42.07 21.19
N LEU A 468 -20.69 41.70 21.18
CA LEU A 468 -19.95 41.52 19.94
C LEU A 468 -20.27 40.16 19.31
N GLN A 469 -21.01 40.16 18.19
CA GLN A 469 -21.16 38.94 17.39
C GLN A 469 -19.79 38.42 17.03
N GLN A 470 -19.62 37.09 17.15
CA GLN A 470 -18.38 36.40 16.72
C GLN A 470 -18.22 36.63 15.20
N ALA A 471 -17.46 37.64 14.80
CA ALA A 471 -16.95 37.70 13.46
C ALA A 471 -15.93 36.55 13.31
N PRO A 472 -15.99 35.74 12.24
CA PRO A 472 -14.96 34.75 12.01
C PRO A 472 -13.64 35.51 11.86
N ASP A 473 -12.66 35.16 12.71
CA ASP A 473 -11.30 35.62 12.50
C ASP A 473 -10.86 35.09 11.11
N ILE A 474 -10.61 36.01 10.20
CA ILE A 474 -10.01 35.70 8.91
C ILE A 474 -8.61 35.18 9.28
N ASP A 475 -8.34 33.92 8.93
CA ASP A 475 -7.02 33.28 9.04
C ASP A 475 -5.92 34.31 8.67
N SER A 476 -5.23 34.83 9.64
CA SER A 476 -4.11 35.73 9.36
C SER A 476 -2.92 34.85 8.96
N ASP A 477 -2.36 35.14 7.80
CA ASP A 477 -1.12 34.48 7.32
C ASP A 477 0.14 34.90 8.12
N ASP A 478 0.00 35.60 9.26
CA ASP A 478 1.13 36.06 10.06
C ASP A 478 1.69 34.91 10.93
N PRO A 479 2.98 34.53 10.76
CA PRO A 479 3.63 33.49 11.58
C PRO A 479 3.56 33.72 13.09
N ASP A 480 3.37 34.96 13.52
CA ASP A 480 3.33 35.32 14.93
C ASP A 480 1.97 35.01 15.60
N ASP A 481 0.94 34.67 14.82
CA ASP A 481 -0.40 34.35 15.33
C ASP A 481 -0.55 32.91 15.85
N LEU A 482 0.34 31.98 15.50
CA LEU A 482 0.31 30.59 16.00
C LEU A 482 0.35 30.50 17.55
N ASP A 483 1.03 31.46 18.21
CA ASP A 483 1.12 31.45 19.68
C ASP A 483 -0.09 32.13 20.33
N ALA A 484 -0.80 32.98 19.59
CA ALA A 484 -2.04 33.62 20.03
C ALA A 484 -3.18 32.60 20.11
N ASP A 485 -3.23 31.67 19.14
CA ASP A 485 -4.26 30.65 19.04
C ASP A 485 -4.16 29.63 20.21
N GLU A 486 -2.96 29.26 20.65
CA GLU A 486 -2.77 28.34 21.79
C GLU A 486 -3.18 28.98 23.13
N GLU A 487 -2.92 30.30 23.35
CA GLU A 487 -3.35 31.03 24.53
C GLU A 487 -4.86 31.30 24.53
N GLU A 488 -5.46 31.49 23.34
CA GLU A 488 -6.90 31.76 23.17
C GLU A 488 -7.77 30.51 23.43
N ALA A 489 -7.30 29.32 23.05
CA ALA A 489 -8.00 28.04 23.25
C ALA A 489 -8.19 27.69 24.75
N ALA A 490 -7.31 28.19 25.63
CA ALA A 490 -7.34 27.93 27.06
C ALA A 490 -8.09 29.02 27.89
N ALA A 491 -8.55 30.11 27.25
CA ALA A 491 -9.13 31.24 27.95
C ALA A 491 -10.63 31.05 28.32
N PRO A 492 -11.11 31.58 29.44
CA PRO A 492 -12.55 31.58 29.79
C PRO A 492 -13.35 32.34 28.73
N ARG A 493 -14.46 31.73 28.26
CA ARG A 493 -15.27 32.28 27.17
C ARG A 493 -16.31 33.33 27.60
N THR A 494 -16.64 33.45 28.90
CA THR A 494 -17.68 34.35 29.42
C THR A 494 -17.31 34.96 30.77
N GLY A 495 -17.91 36.09 31.09
CA GLY A 495 -17.81 36.77 32.39
C GLY A 495 -16.57 37.66 32.59
N ARG A 496 -16.34 38.10 33.83
CA ARG A 496 -15.24 39.05 34.19
C ARG A 496 -13.85 38.55 33.75
N ALA A 497 -13.59 37.26 33.89
CA ALA A 497 -12.28 36.70 33.49
C ALA A 497 -12.10 36.78 31.98
N ALA A 498 -13.13 36.55 31.19
CA ALA A 498 -13.10 36.70 29.73
C ALA A 498 -12.87 38.18 29.34
N ALA A 499 -13.46 39.12 30.07
CA ALA A 499 -13.26 40.56 29.81
C ALA A 499 -11.81 41.00 30.10
N VAL A 500 -11.20 40.50 31.19
CA VAL A 500 -9.77 40.78 31.52
C VAL A 500 -8.86 40.23 30.41
N ASN A 501 -9.09 38.98 29.96
CA ASN A 501 -8.29 38.38 28.91
C ASN A 501 -8.46 39.13 27.57
N ALA A 502 -9.69 39.50 27.21
CA ALA A 502 -9.94 40.28 26.02
C ALA A 502 -9.28 41.67 26.04
N TYR A 503 -9.30 42.37 27.20
CA TYR A 503 -8.53 43.58 27.42
C TYR A 503 -7.05 43.36 27.13
N MET A 504 -6.46 42.35 27.74
CA MET A 504 -5.02 42.05 27.60
C MET A 504 -4.69 41.72 26.16
N GLN A 505 -5.48 40.95 25.46
CA GLN A 505 -5.30 40.60 24.04
C GLN A 505 -5.40 41.83 23.13
N ALA A 506 -6.44 42.65 23.30
CA ALA A 506 -6.63 43.85 22.50
C ALA A 506 -5.48 44.84 22.66
N VAL A 507 -5.04 45.07 23.91
CA VAL A 507 -3.92 45.98 24.24
C VAL A 507 -2.60 45.46 23.69
N ARG A 508 -2.34 44.14 23.78
CA ARG A 508 -1.15 43.48 23.17
C ARG A 508 -1.19 43.61 21.64
N ALA A 509 -2.36 43.37 20.99
CA ALA A 509 -2.53 43.49 19.58
C ALA A 509 -2.26 44.94 19.10
N GLN A 510 -2.78 45.93 19.81
CA GLN A 510 -2.54 47.35 19.53
C GLN A 510 -1.05 47.71 19.63
N ALA A 511 -0.38 47.31 20.72
CA ALA A 511 1.03 47.59 20.93
C ALA A 511 1.92 46.95 19.85
N ARG A 512 1.62 45.70 19.47
CA ARG A 512 2.33 44.95 18.43
C ARG A 512 2.17 45.59 17.06
N THR A 513 0.94 45.97 16.67
CA THR A 513 0.67 46.58 15.37
C THR A 513 1.28 47.95 15.24
N GLN A 514 1.31 48.74 16.32
CA GLN A 514 1.95 50.06 16.35
C GLN A 514 3.46 49.95 16.15
N GLU A 515 4.12 49.00 16.85
CA GLU A 515 5.57 48.79 16.68
C GLU A 515 5.93 48.29 15.28
N LYS A 516 5.06 47.44 14.66
CA LYS A 516 5.17 47.02 13.23
C LYS A 516 4.84 48.17 12.28
N LYS A 517 4.51 49.40 12.71
CA LYS A 517 4.06 50.54 11.92
C LYS A 517 2.84 50.20 11.05
N ARG A 518 1.94 49.38 11.57
CA ARG A 518 0.67 48.98 10.92
C ARG A 518 -0.52 49.51 11.76
N SER A 519 -1.68 49.65 11.17
CA SER A 519 -2.94 49.97 11.88
C SER A 519 -3.68 48.67 12.23
N LEU A 520 -4.22 48.60 13.45
CA LEU A 520 -5.11 47.48 13.82
C LEU A 520 -6.43 47.60 13.03
N GLY A 521 -6.87 46.47 12.42
CA GLY A 521 -8.08 46.45 11.61
C GLY A 521 -9.33 46.77 12.45
N LYS A 522 -10.07 47.85 12.10
CA LYS A 522 -11.27 48.31 12.82
C LYS A 522 -12.40 47.26 12.86
N GLY A 523 -12.44 46.38 11.86
CA GLY A 523 -13.44 45.30 11.78
C GLY A 523 -13.16 44.11 12.68
N THR A 524 -11.90 43.91 13.15
CA THR A 524 -11.51 42.79 14.02
C THR A 524 -12.08 42.98 15.43
N ARG A 525 -12.21 41.86 16.17
CA ARG A 525 -12.63 41.85 17.58
C ARG A 525 -11.74 42.78 18.42
N ASN A 526 -10.43 42.61 18.29
CA ASN A 526 -9.46 43.47 19.02
C ASN A 526 -9.55 44.93 18.61
N GLY A 527 -9.78 45.24 17.31
CA GLY A 527 -9.98 46.61 16.84
C GLY A 527 -11.20 47.27 17.46
N LYS A 528 -12.34 46.59 17.52
CA LYS A 528 -13.58 47.09 18.18
C LYS A 528 -13.39 47.29 19.69
N ILE A 529 -12.63 46.38 20.37
CA ILE A 529 -12.33 46.55 21.80
C ILE A 529 -11.46 47.78 22.00
N ILE A 530 -10.43 48.01 21.20
CA ILE A 530 -9.55 49.18 21.31
C ILE A 530 -10.32 50.48 21.04
N GLU A 531 -11.23 50.49 20.04
CA GLU A 531 -12.10 51.64 19.78
C GLU A 531 -13.00 51.95 20.98
N TRP A 532 -13.59 50.93 21.64
CA TRP A 532 -14.38 51.09 22.86
C TRP A 532 -13.54 51.57 24.04
N LEU A 533 -12.27 51.13 24.15
CA LEU A 533 -11.35 51.54 25.20
C LEU A 533 -10.96 53.00 25.06
N GLY A 534 -10.73 53.52 23.88
CA GLY A 534 -10.25 54.85 23.64
C GLY A 534 -8.97 55.15 24.41
N ASP A 535 -8.96 56.14 25.32
CA ASP A 535 -7.80 56.51 26.16
C ASP A 535 -7.64 55.60 27.40
N ARG A 536 -8.47 54.58 27.60
CA ARG A 536 -8.44 53.64 28.73
C ARG A 536 -7.48 52.45 28.54
N GLY A 537 -6.69 52.48 27.45
CA GLY A 537 -5.64 51.50 27.18
C GLY A 537 -4.30 51.82 27.84
N LEU A 538 -3.18 51.36 27.24
CA LEU A 538 -1.82 51.71 27.67
C LEU A 538 -1.48 53.17 27.33
N SER A 539 -0.62 53.77 28.15
CA SER A 539 0.04 55.05 27.78
C SER A 539 0.90 54.88 26.53
N GLU A 540 1.19 55.96 25.83
CA GLU A 540 2.01 55.88 24.59
C GLU A 540 3.40 55.30 24.86
N SER A 541 4.05 55.69 25.95
CA SER A 541 5.32 55.16 26.37
C SER A 541 5.25 53.65 26.69
N ASP A 542 4.24 53.23 27.51
CA ASP A 542 4.09 51.79 27.85
C ASP A 542 3.72 50.96 26.61
N ARG A 543 2.96 51.54 25.70
CA ARG A 543 2.54 50.87 24.45
C ARG A 543 3.75 50.57 23.56
N THR A 544 4.69 51.49 23.43
CA THR A 544 5.92 51.32 22.65
C THR A 544 6.83 50.28 23.35
N GLU A 545 7.02 50.36 24.65
CA GLU A 545 7.84 49.38 25.36
C GLU A 545 7.22 47.93 25.34
N VAL A 546 5.89 47.85 25.52
CA VAL A 546 5.17 46.58 25.42
C VAL A 546 5.24 46.04 23.99
N GLY A 547 5.09 46.90 22.97
CA GLY A 547 5.20 46.51 21.56
C GLY A 547 6.57 45.96 21.24
N ALA A 548 7.65 46.67 21.60
CA ALA A 548 9.01 46.21 21.40
C ALA A 548 9.29 44.88 22.12
N SER A 549 8.83 44.72 23.38
CA SER A 549 8.97 43.47 24.11
C SER A 549 8.19 42.32 23.46
N LEU A 550 6.99 42.55 22.95
CA LEU A 550 6.20 41.53 22.26
C LEU A 550 6.85 41.07 20.96
N LEU A 551 7.52 41.97 20.21
CA LEU A 551 8.27 41.56 18.99
C LEU A 551 9.46 40.69 19.33
N ILE A 552 10.19 41.02 20.41
CA ILE A 552 11.31 40.19 20.92
C ILE A 552 10.80 38.82 21.38
N GLN A 553 9.70 38.78 22.13
CA GLN A 553 9.06 37.54 22.55
C GLN A 553 8.68 36.68 21.35
N ALA A 554 8.03 37.27 20.30
CA ALA A 554 7.64 36.59 19.08
C ALA A 554 8.86 36.01 18.33
N ALA A 555 9.96 36.78 18.20
CA ALA A 555 11.20 36.30 17.59
C ALA A 555 11.81 35.13 18.40
N ALA A 556 11.88 35.25 19.74
CA ALA A 556 12.40 34.20 20.59
C ALA A 556 11.53 32.93 20.61
N ARG A 557 10.21 33.07 20.63
CA ARG A 557 9.26 31.94 20.60
C ARG A 557 9.40 31.05 19.34
N ARG A 558 9.88 31.58 18.21
CA ARG A 558 10.17 30.77 17.02
C ARG A 558 11.16 29.64 17.29
N PHE A 559 11.95 29.74 18.34
CA PHE A 559 12.97 28.76 18.76
C PHE A 559 12.57 27.90 19.99
N THR A 560 11.42 28.15 20.64
CA THR A 560 11.01 27.40 21.84
C THR A 560 10.57 25.99 21.56
N ASN A 561 10.04 25.73 20.37
CA ASN A 561 9.62 24.39 19.91
C ASN A 561 9.89 24.23 18.40
N PRO A 562 11.18 24.22 17.99
CA PRO A 562 11.54 24.33 16.58
C PRO A 562 11.04 23.15 15.74
N VAL A 563 11.01 21.92 16.29
CA VAL A 563 10.56 20.71 15.59
C VAL A 563 9.05 20.77 15.30
N LYS A 564 8.25 21.11 16.32
CA LYS A 564 6.80 21.27 16.15
C LYS A 564 6.50 22.35 15.11
N ARG A 565 7.12 23.52 15.23
CA ARG A 565 6.95 24.63 14.27
C ARG A 565 7.36 24.26 12.83
N TYR A 566 8.39 23.45 12.70
CA TYR A 566 8.81 22.97 11.37
C TYR A 566 7.74 22.09 10.72
N LEU A 567 7.23 21.08 11.44
CA LEU A 567 6.30 20.11 10.90
C LEU A 567 4.86 20.68 10.77
N ASP A 568 4.33 21.29 11.80
CA ASP A 568 2.95 21.76 11.84
C ASP A 568 2.69 22.91 10.87
N ALA A 569 3.71 23.69 10.52
CA ALA A 569 3.57 24.80 9.58
C ALA A 569 3.81 24.39 8.09
N ILE A 570 4.09 23.10 7.78
CA ILE A 570 4.22 22.64 6.38
C ILE A 570 2.94 22.92 5.58
N PRO A 571 1.71 22.62 6.06
CA PRO A 571 0.48 22.94 5.33
C PRO A 571 0.32 24.44 5.02
N ARG A 572 0.74 25.30 5.95
CA ARG A 572 0.71 26.75 5.77
C ARG A 572 1.75 27.22 4.74
N ARG A 573 2.98 26.70 4.84
CA ARG A 573 4.02 26.98 3.84
C ARG A 573 3.62 26.47 2.46
N TYR A 574 2.91 25.34 2.37
CA TYR A 574 2.35 24.86 1.12
C TYR A 574 1.36 25.87 0.50
N ARG A 575 0.49 26.49 1.31
CA ARG A 575 -0.43 27.53 0.82
C ARG A 575 0.32 28.76 0.27
N ALA A 576 1.38 29.19 0.93
CA ALA A 576 2.22 30.30 0.48
C ALA A 576 2.99 29.95 -0.81
N PHE A 577 3.57 28.75 -0.88
CA PHE A 577 4.21 28.22 -2.09
C PHE A 577 3.25 28.15 -3.27
N ARG A 578 2.07 27.59 -3.05
CA ARG A 578 1.01 27.48 -4.07
C ARG A 578 0.66 28.85 -4.66
N ARG A 579 0.46 29.88 -3.82
CA ARG A 579 0.19 31.24 -4.24
C ARG A 579 1.32 31.80 -5.11
N LEU A 580 2.55 31.66 -4.65
CA LEU A 580 3.73 32.12 -5.37
C LEU A 580 3.85 31.46 -6.75
N ARG A 581 3.74 30.13 -6.81
CA ARG A 581 3.85 29.39 -8.08
C ARG A 581 2.67 29.63 -9.01
N GLN A 582 1.49 29.90 -8.47
CA GLN A 582 0.30 30.29 -9.22
C GLN A 582 0.49 31.65 -9.91
N GLU A 583 1.08 32.63 -9.22
CA GLU A 583 1.46 33.93 -9.78
C GLU A 583 2.49 33.78 -10.90
N GLU A 584 3.44 32.88 -10.76
CA GLU A 584 4.45 32.53 -11.77
C GLU A 584 3.87 31.70 -12.92
N GLY A 585 2.65 31.21 -12.84
CA GLY A 585 2.02 30.29 -13.82
C GLY A 585 2.61 28.88 -13.85
N LYS A 586 3.17 28.44 -12.74
CA LYS A 586 3.84 27.14 -12.57
C LYS A 586 3.05 26.21 -11.66
N TRP A 587 2.92 24.96 -12.02
CA TRP A 587 2.27 23.85 -11.29
C TRP A 587 0.75 23.97 -11.09
N TYR A 588 0.20 25.18 -10.92
CA TYR A 588 -1.19 25.40 -10.51
C TYR A 588 -1.97 26.21 -11.53
N ARG A 589 -3.24 25.87 -11.69
CA ARG A 589 -4.20 26.70 -12.46
C ARG A 589 -4.44 28.01 -11.74
N LYS A 590 -4.75 29.09 -12.48
CA LYS A 590 -4.97 30.42 -11.90
C LYS A 590 -6.28 30.55 -11.14
N ASP A 591 -7.32 29.86 -11.59
CA ASP A 591 -8.72 29.99 -11.15
C ASP A 591 -9.43 28.64 -11.16
N GLY A 592 -10.67 28.63 -10.72
CA GLY A 592 -11.55 27.44 -10.71
C GLY A 592 -11.64 26.73 -9.36
N TYR A 593 -10.95 27.22 -8.31
CA TYR A 593 -10.98 26.62 -6.98
C TYR A 593 -10.72 27.62 -5.85
N ALA A 594 -11.19 27.29 -4.64
CA ALA A 594 -10.92 28.11 -3.45
C ALA A 594 -9.50 27.88 -2.92
N PRO A 595 -8.88 28.86 -2.23
CA PRO A 595 -7.54 28.68 -1.62
C PRO A 595 -7.44 27.54 -0.63
N THR A 596 -8.57 27.08 -0.08
CA THR A 596 -8.67 25.95 0.86
C THR A 596 -8.91 24.62 0.16
N ASP A 597 -9.28 24.61 -1.12
CA ASP A 597 -9.50 23.38 -1.87
C ASP A 597 -8.18 22.69 -2.18
N LEU A 598 -8.14 21.37 -2.02
CA LEU A 598 -6.95 20.57 -2.20
C LEU A 598 -7.25 19.38 -3.10
N HIS A 599 -6.45 19.21 -4.15
CA HIS A 599 -6.47 18.03 -4.98
C HIS A 599 -5.76 16.86 -4.25
N PRO A 600 -6.13 15.59 -4.46
CA PRO A 600 -5.49 14.45 -3.83
C PRO A 600 -3.96 14.40 -3.96
N LEU A 601 -3.39 14.70 -5.12
CA LEU A 601 -1.93 14.71 -5.33
C LEU A 601 -1.23 15.84 -4.55
N GLU A 602 -1.91 16.97 -4.30
CA GLU A 602 -1.37 18.03 -3.45
C GLU A 602 -1.27 17.59 -1.98
N LEU A 603 -2.27 16.80 -1.51
CA LEU A 603 -2.22 16.21 -0.18
C LEU A 603 -1.01 15.25 -0.06
N ASP A 604 -0.75 14.46 -1.10
CA ASP A 604 0.39 13.54 -1.13
C ASP A 604 1.73 14.31 -1.01
N VAL A 605 1.88 15.46 -1.68
CA VAL A 605 3.06 16.34 -1.59
C VAL A 605 3.25 16.89 -0.15
N ILE A 606 2.17 17.35 0.47
CA ILE A 606 2.20 17.85 1.87
C ILE A 606 2.59 16.72 2.83
N LEU A 607 1.94 15.55 2.71
CA LEU A 607 2.21 14.39 3.55
C LEU A 607 3.65 13.90 3.39
N LEU A 608 4.17 13.85 2.17
CA LEU A 608 5.55 13.44 1.92
C LEU A 608 6.56 14.40 2.57
N SER A 609 6.33 15.71 2.48
CA SER A 609 7.21 16.70 3.12
C SER A 609 7.20 16.55 4.64
N ILE A 610 6.03 16.29 5.27
CA ILE A 610 5.94 16.01 6.71
C ILE A 610 6.68 14.72 7.06
N LEU A 611 6.40 13.63 6.35
CA LEU A 611 6.98 12.30 6.63
C LEU A 611 8.50 12.30 6.41
N ARG A 612 9.01 12.89 5.30
CA ARG A 612 10.46 12.99 5.04
C ARG A 612 11.15 13.85 6.10
N GLY A 613 10.57 15.02 6.44
CA GLY A 613 11.12 15.89 7.48
C GLY A 613 11.18 15.21 8.84
N ALA A 614 10.13 14.48 9.22
CA ALA A 614 10.10 13.71 10.46
C ALA A 614 11.12 12.55 10.44
N ASN A 615 11.17 11.77 9.35
CA ASN A 615 12.07 10.62 9.22
C ASN A 615 13.54 11.02 9.18
N GLU A 616 13.89 12.18 8.60
CA GLU A 616 15.25 12.71 8.62
C GLU A 616 15.72 12.94 10.08
N LEU A 617 14.83 13.44 10.94
CA LEU A 617 15.11 13.61 12.37
C LEU A 617 15.14 12.26 13.12
N LEU A 618 14.15 11.39 12.87
CA LEU A 618 14.02 10.06 13.49
C LEU A 618 15.10 9.07 13.05
N SER A 619 15.85 9.36 12.00
CA SER A 619 17.00 8.54 11.57
C SER A 619 18.10 8.47 12.64
N ARG A 620 18.17 9.47 13.54
CA ARG A 620 19.10 9.50 14.66
C ARG A 620 18.54 8.70 15.83
N ALA A 621 19.24 7.64 16.23
CA ALA A 621 18.79 6.72 17.28
C ALA A 621 18.49 7.42 18.63
N THR A 622 19.22 8.48 18.97
CA THR A 622 18.98 9.28 20.19
C THR A 622 17.64 10.00 20.14
N ILE A 623 17.28 10.62 19.00
CA ILE A 623 16.01 11.32 18.83
C ILE A 623 14.85 10.30 18.83
N ALA A 624 15.00 9.18 18.13
CA ALA A 624 13.98 8.13 18.11
C ALA A 624 13.71 7.53 19.51
N ARG A 625 14.75 7.40 20.34
CA ARG A 625 14.60 6.94 21.74
C ARG A 625 13.89 7.98 22.61
N ASP A 626 14.20 9.25 22.38
CA ASP A 626 13.73 10.37 23.20
C ASP A 626 12.45 11.03 22.62
N VAL A 627 11.72 10.34 21.71
CA VAL A 627 10.55 10.86 20.99
C VAL A 627 9.39 11.31 21.90
N ASP A 628 9.28 10.73 23.10
CA ASP A 628 8.27 11.10 24.10
C ASP A 628 8.64 12.34 24.91
N GLN A 629 9.88 12.85 24.77
CA GLN A 629 10.27 14.11 25.43
C GLN A 629 9.61 15.31 24.73
N PRO A 630 9.26 16.37 25.48
CA PRO A 630 8.56 17.54 24.92
C PRO A 630 9.23 18.16 23.70
N ALA A 631 10.55 18.18 23.63
CA ALA A 631 11.30 18.73 22.51
C ALA A 631 11.11 17.96 21.18
N TRP A 632 10.83 16.67 21.27
CA TRP A 632 10.71 15.76 20.13
C TRP A 632 9.30 15.17 19.95
N SER A 633 8.37 15.47 20.85
CA SER A 633 7.02 14.89 20.86
C SER A 633 6.23 15.14 19.57
N ALA A 634 6.53 16.19 18.81
CA ALA A 634 5.93 16.44 17.49
C ALA A 634 6.27 15.36 16.44
N LEU A 635 7.33 14.57 16.68
CA LEU A 635 7.70 13.43 15.82
C LEU A 635 6.90 12.16 16.14
N LYS A 636 6.24 12.11 17.30
CA LYS A 636 5.52 10.90 17.75
C LYS A 636 4.49 10.39 16.75
N PRO A 637 3.64 11.23 16.14
CA PRO A 637 2.70 10.75 15.14
C PRO A 637 3.36 10.01 13.96
N ALA A 638 4.48 10.54 13.44
CA ALA A 638 5.24 9.89 12.38
C ALA A 638 5.96 8.62 12.86
N PHE A 639 6.50 8.63 14.07
CA PHE A 639 7.15 7.47 14.69
C PHE A 639 6.17 6.29 14.86
N ASP A 640 4.94 6.54 15.30
CA ASP A 640 3.90 5.52 15.53
C ASP A 640 3.36 4.92 14.21
N LEU A 641 3.54 5.62 13.09
CA LEU A 641 3.21 5.11 11.77
C LEU A 641 4.20 4.06 11.24
N HIS A 642 5.41 3.97 11.78
CA HIS A 642 6.43 3.06 11.27
C HIS A 642 5.98 1.60 11.31
N LYS A 643 6.23 0.90 10.21
CA LYS A 643 5.95 -0.53 10.01
C LYS A 643 7.24 -1.29 9.79
N ASN A 644 7.28 -2.51 10.31
CA ASN A 644 8.41 -3.40 10.10
C ASN A 644 8.50 -3.84 8.64
N GLN A 645 7.35 -3.98 7.96
CA GLN A 645 7.29 -4.27 6.53
C GLN A 645 6.24 -3.41 5.86
N VAL A 646 6.61 -2.74 4.78
CA VAL A 646 5.72 -2.01 3.88
C VAL A 646 5.71 -2.72 2.54
N VAL A 647 4.53 -3.07 2.09
CA VAL A 647 4.32 -3.84 0.87
C VAL A 647 3.41 -3.06 -0.06
N VAL A 648 3.71 -3.04 -1.37
CA VAL A 648 2.92 -2.31 -2.36
C VAL A 648 2.63 -3.22 -3.55
N ASP A 649 1.36 -3.52 -3.76
CA ASP A 649 0.91 -4.22 -4.96
C ASP A 649 0.53 -3.21 -6.04
N GLU A 650 0.78 -3.56 -7.30
CA GLU A 650 0.55 -2.70 -8.47
C GLU A 650 1.19 -1.29 -8.31
N ALA A 651 2.45 -1.28 -7.87
CA ALA A 651 3.21 -0.06 -7.54
C ALA A 651 3.26 0.97 -8.68
N THR A 652 3.17 0.53 -9.92
CA THR A 652 3.22 1.39 -11.11
C THR A 652 1.98 2.28 -11.28
N ASP A 653 0.87 2.00 -10.60
CA ASP A 653 -0.32 2.88 -10.58
C ASP A 653 -0.18 4.06 -9.63
N PHE A 654 0.77 4.01 -8.71
CA PHE A 654 1.04 5.10 -7.79
C PHE A 654 2.07 6.07 -8.36
N SER A 655 1.88 7.36 -8.10
CA SER A 655 2.90 8.35 -8.44
C SER A 655 4.18 8.13 -7.61
N PRO A 656 5.35 8.59 -8.08
CA PRO A 656 6.58 8.55 -7.29
C PRO A 656 6.43 9.19 -5.91
N VAL A 657 5.63 10.26 -5.78
CA VAL A 657 5.33 10.94 -4.52
C VAL A 657 4.53 10.04 -3.58
N GLN A 658 3.51 9.34 -4.10
CA GLN A 658 2.72 8.39 -3.32
C GLN A 658 3.57 7.21 -2.84
N LEU A 659 4.38 6.63 -3.73
CA LEU A 659 5.32 5.57 -3.36
C LEU A 659 6.31 6.04 -2.30
N ALA A 660 6.79 7.28 -2.39
CA ALA A 660 7.68 7.86 -1.39
C ALA A 660 6.98 8.06 -0.03
N CYS A 661 5.69 8.43 -0.02
CA CYS A 661 4.90 8.46 1.22
C CYS A 661 4.78 7.07 1.86
N MET A 662 4.44 6.05 1.06
CA MET A 662 4.36 4.66 1.54
C MET A 662 5.71 4.17 2.07
N ALA A 663 6.78 4.45 1.32
CA ALA A 663 8.15 4.11 1.68
C ALA A 663 8.61 4.77 3.00
N ALA A 664 8.15 6.00 3.25
CA ALA A 664 8.44 6.72 4.48
C ALA A 664 7.80 6.10 5.73
N LEU A 665 6.86 5.16 5.56
CA LEU A 665 6.27 4.37 6.66
C LEU A 665 7.15 3.18 7.08
N ALA A 666 8.15 2.81 6.28
CA ALA A 666 9.07 1.72 6.64
C ALA A 666 9.95 2.13 7.83
N ASN A 667 10.05 1.25 8.83
CA ASN A 667 10.88 1.49 9.99
C ASN A 667 12.34 1.74 9.57
N PRO A 668 12.97 2.86 9.98
CA PRO A 668 14.31 3.22 9.54
C PRO A 668 15.42 2.21 9.89
N LYS A 669 15.21 1.36 10.91
CA LYS A 669 16.17 0.31 11.30
C LYS A 669 16.00 -0.97 10.47
N ILE A 670 14.76 -1.36 10.14
CA ILE A 670 14.47 -2.57 9.38
C ILE A 670 14.56 -2.30 7.88
N ARG A 671 14.08 -1.13 7.45
CA ARG A 671 14.17 -0.63 6.06
C ARG A 671 13.47 -1.51 5.02
N SER A 672 12.52 -2.37 5.41
CA SER A 672 11.82 -3.30 4.53
C SER A 672 10.75 -2.59 3.70
N PHE A 673 10.98 -2.56 2.40
CA PHE A 673 10.02 -2.08 1.40
C PHE A 673 10.00 -3.04 0.23
N PHE A 674 8.82 -3.56 -0.09
CA PHE A 674 8.65 -4.59 -1.11
C PHE A 674 7.49 -4.23 -2.02
N ALA A 675 7.76 -4.04 -3.30
CA ALA A 675 6.77 -3.61 -4.27
C ALA A 675 6.74 -4.50 -5.50
N CYS A 676 5.60 -4.60 -6.16
CA CYS A 676 5.50 -5.24 -7.47
C CYS A 676 4.63 -4.43 -8.43
N GLY A 677 4.88 -4.58 -9.74
CA GLY A 677 4.13 -3.87 -10.76
C GLY A 677 4.54 -4.21 -12.19
N ASP A 678 3.90 -3.52 -13.13
CA ASP A 678 4.20 -3.58 -14.55
C ASP A 678 3.94 -2.20 -15.16
N PHE A 679 4.96 -1.56 -15.70
CA PHE A 679 4.82 -0.23 -16.32
C PHE A 679 3.89 -0.22 -17.54
N ASN A 680 3.71 -1.38 -18.21
CA ASN A 680 2.78 -1.53 -19.32
C ASN A 680 1.33 -1.60 -18.86
N GLN A 681 1.06 -1.95 -17.60
CA GLN A 681 -0.27 -2.02 -17.00
C GLN A 681 -0.70 -0.74 -16.25
N ARG A 682 0.04 0.32 -16.32
CA ARG A 682 -0.29 1.58 -15.67
C ARG A 682 -1.56 2.19 -16.24
N LEU A 683 -2.61 2.30 -15.43
CA LEU A 683 -3.91 2.87 -15.82
C LEU A 683 -4.12 4.32 -15.33
N THR A 684 -3.15 4.87 -14.59
CA THR A 684 -3.21 6.25 -14.08
C THR A 684 -2.29 7.17 -14.88
N THR A 685 -2.70 8.39 -15.13
CA THR A 685 -1.87 9.40 -15.84
C THR A 685 -0.67 9.84 -15.01
N TRP A 686 -0.82 9.85 -13.68
CA TRP A 686 0.20 10.28 -12.70
C TRP A 686 1.08 9.16 -12.16
N GLY A 687 0.79 7.90 -12.50
CA GLY A 687 1.56 6.74 -12.02
C GLY A 687 3.01 6.73 -12.48
N SER A 688 3.84 5.97 -11.79
CA SER A 688 5.27 5.83 -12.10
C SER A 688 5.47 5.25 -13.51
N ARG A 689 6.36 5.86 -14.27
CA ARG A 689 6.56 5.58 -15.71
C ARG A 689 7.82 4.79 -16.00
N SER A 690 8.78 4.85 -15.09
CA SER A 690 10.11 4.27 -15.30
C SER A 690 10.74 3.76 -14.01
N ILE A 691 11.81 3.01 -14.16
CA ILE A 691 12.65 2.56 -13.05
C ILE A 691 13.27 3.75 -12.31
N GLU A 692 13.60 4.82 -13.01
CA GLU A 692 14.18 6.05 -12.46
C GLU A 692 13.21 6.72 -11.48
N ASP A 693 11.91 6.71 -11.77
CA ASP A 693 10.88 7.22 -10.87
C ASP A 693 10.89 6.46 -9.53
N VAL A 694 11.07 5.15 -9.57
CA VAL A 694 11.14 4.33 -8.35
C VAL A 694 12.50 4.48 -7.65
N LYS A 695 13.59 4.65 -8.39
CA LYS A 695 14.91 4.94 -7.83
C LYS A 695 14.96 6.30 -7.12
N TRP A 696 14.15 7.27 -7.53
CA TRP A 696 14.01 8.51 -6.77
C TRP A 696 13.44 8.29 -5.37
N VAL A 697 12.56 7.27 -5.21
CA VAL A 697 12.03 6.88 -3.88
C VAL A 697 13.14 6.23 -3.05
N PHE A 698 13.85 5.27 -3.65
CA PHE A 698 14.98 4.57 -3.06
C PHE A 698 16.09 4.40 -4.09
N PRO A 699 17.20 5.15 -4.01
CA PRO A 699 18.33 5.01 -4.95
C PRO A 699 18.93 3.59 -4.99
N GLU A 700 18.88 2.87 -3.87
CA GLU A 700 19.44 1.51 -3.70
C GLU A 700 18.36 0.41 -3.79
N ILE A 701 17.26 0.63 -4.52
CA ILE A 701 16.24 -0.40 -4.69
C ILE A 701 16.74 -1.50 -5.61
N ASP A 702 16.65 -2.76 -5.16
CA ASP A 702 16.90 -3.92 -6.01
C ASP A 702 15.71 -4.14 -6.96
N ILE A 703 15.99 -4.39 -8.23
CA ILE A 703 14.97 -4.63 -9.24
C ILE A 703 15.13 -6.08 -9.72
N LYS A 704 14.04 -6.83 -9.64
CA LYS A 704 13.96 -8.20 -10.15
C LYS A 704 12.86 -8.29 -11.19
N GLU A 705 13.18 -8.91 -12.31
CA GLU A 705 12.22 -9.13 -13.39
C GLU A 705 11.81 -10.60 -13.41
N ILE A 706 10.49 -10.84 -13.45
CA ILE A 706 9.92 -12.17 -13.64
C ILE A 706 9.31 -12.20 -15.03
N THR A 707 9.86 -13.05 -15.90
CA THR A 707 9.48 -13.11 -17.32
C THR A 707 8.64 -14.35 -17.67
N VAL A 708 8.53 -15.35 -16.77
CA VAL A 708 7.78 -16.57 -17.02
C VAL A 708 6.30 -16.36 -16.70
N SER A 709 5.42 -16.47 -17.71
CA SER A 709 3.97 -16.36 -17.52
C SER A 709 3.34 -17.76 -17.45
N TYR A 710 2.53 -17.98 -16.40
CA TYR A 710 1.85 -19.25 -16.13
C TYR A 710 0.36 -19.22 -16.48
N ARG A 711 -0.15 -18.07 -16.92
CA ARG A 711 -1.58 -17.83 -17.03
C ARG A 711 -2.10 -18.02 -18.44
N GLN A 712 -1.49 -17.31 -19.37
CA GLN A 712 -2.04 -17.12 -20.71
C GLN A 712 -1.64 -18.24 -21.67
N SER A 713 -2.52 -18.50 -22.66
CA SER A 713 -2.15 -19.28 -23.82
C SER A 713 -1.09 -18.54 -24.66
N ARG A 714 -0.37 -19.29 -25.49
CA ARG A 714 0.67 -18.75 -26.39
C ARG A 714 0.12 -17.62 -27.27
N ARG A 715 -1.03 -17.84 -27.91
CA ARG A 715 -1.65 -16.85 -28.83
C ARG A 715 -2.06 -15.55 -28.13
N LEU A 716 -2.58 -15.63 -26.90
CA LEU A 716 -2.89 -14.43 -26.11
C LEU A 716 -1.63 -13.67 -25.69
N ASN A 717 -0.59 -14.41 -25.35
CA ASN A 717 0.70 -13.83 -24.98
C ASN A 717 1.36 -13.11 -26.18
N ASP A 718 1.32 -13.74 -27.39
CA ASP A 718 1.82 -13.12 -28.61
C ASP A 718 1.04 -11.87 -28.98
N LEU A 719 -0.30 -11.88 -28.83
CA LEU A 719 -1.11 -10.68 -29.02
C LEU A 719 -0.76 -9.57 -28.02
N ALA A 720 -0.63 -9.89 -26.74
CA ALA A 720 -0.24 -8.91 -25.71
C ALA A 720 1.13 -8.27 -26.01
N ARG A 721 2.10 -9.07 -26.46
CA ARG A 721 3.41 -8.58 -26.92
C ARG A 721 3.29 -7.68 -28.16
N ALA A 722 2.48 -8.07 -29.13
CA ALA A 722 2.25 -7.26 -30.33
C ALA A 722 1.63 -5.89 -30.00
N ILE A 723 0.70 -5.84 -29.02
CA ILE A 723 0.12 -4.58 -28.52
C ILE A 723 1.20 -3.67 -27.90
N ILE A 724 2.08 -4.22 -27.04
CA ILE A 724 3.17 -3.44 -26.43
C ILE A 724 4.10 -2.87 -27.50
N VAL A 725 4.52 -3.70 -28.45
CA VAL A 725 5.42 -3.27 -29.53
C VAL A 725 4.77 -2.20 -30.42
N ALA A 726 3.49 -2.38 -30.77
CA ALA A 726 2.73 -1.42 -31.56
C ALA A 726 2.55 -0.06 -30.83
N ALA A 727 2.49 -0.09 -29.50
CA ALA A 727 2.43 1.10 -28.65
C ALA A 727 3.81 1.79 -28.44
N GLY A 728 4.87 1.25 -29.05
CA GLY A 728 6.25 1.78 -28.88
C GLY A 728 6.93 1.37 -27.57
N GLY A 729 6.38 0.39 -26.84
CA GLY A 729 6.99 -0.20 -25.66
C GLY A 729 8.05 -1.25 -26.00
N THR A 730 8.83 -1.62 -25.00
CA THR A 730 9.86 -2.66 -25.13
C THR A 730 9.22 -4.04 -24.91
N ASP A 731 9.53 -5.01 -25.78
CA ASP A 731 9.14 -6.40 -25.56
C ASP A 731 9.74 -6.90 -24.23
N SER A 732 8.88 -7.30 -23.32
CA SER A 732 9.28 -7.79 -22.00
C SER A 732 9.91 -9.19 -22.00
N GLY A 733 10.08 -9.81 -23.19
CA GLY A 733 10.69 -11.14 -23.32
C GLY A 733 9.93 -12.24 -22.56
N VAL A 734 8.60 -12.13 -22.47
CA VAL A 734 7.76 -13.12 -21.77
C VAL A 734 7.95 -14.49 -22.36
N THR A 735 8.28 -15.45 -21.52
CA THR A 735 8.40 -16.86 -21.88
C THR A 735 7.29 -17.67 -21.22
N LEU A 736 6.90 -18.76 -21.90
CA LEU A 736 6.04 -19.77 -21.29
C LEU A 736 6.91 -20.86 -20.66
N PRO A 737 6.45 -21.54 -19.59
CA PRO A 737 7.15 -22.68 -19.05
C PRO A 737 7.35 -23.75 -20.13
N ALA A 738 8.53 -24.35 -20.17
CA ALA A 738 8.92 -25.29 -21.24
C ALA A 738 8.00 -26.53 -21.34
N HIS A 739 7.28 -26.85 -20.27
CA HIS A 739 6.37 -28.02 -20.20
C HIS A 739 4.89 -27.65 -20.44
N VAL A 740 4.59 -26.36 -20.72
CA VAL A 740 3.22 -25.89 -20.96
C VAL A 740 3.11 -25.49 -22.41
N ASP A 741 2.62 -26.37 -23.25
CA ASP A 741 2.33 -26.09 -24.65
C ASP A 741 0.84 -25.85 -24.87
N ASN A 742 0.34 -24.74 -24.27
CA ASN A 742 -1.03 -24.30 -24.48
C ASN A 742 -1.06 -23.26 -25.60
N GLU A 743 -1.33 -23.69 -26.83
CA GLU A 743 -1.53 -22.77 -27.96
C GLU A 743 -2.73 -21.83 -27.74
N GLY A 744 -3.80 -22.35 -27.17
CA GLY A 744 -5.03 -21.61 -26.90
C GLY A 744 -5.84 -21.28 -28.16
N VAL A 745 -6.96 -20.58 -27.93
CA VAL A 745 -7.86 -20.12 -28.97
C VAL A 745 -7.36 -18.80 -29.57
N SER A 746 -7.44 -18.66 -30.89
CA SER A 746 -7.12 -17.39 -31.56
C SER A 746 -8.06 -16.28 -31.09
N PRO A 747 -7.56 -15.10 -30.71
CA PRO A 747 -8.42 -13.97 -30.46
C PRO A 747 -9.32 -13.66 -31.65
N THR A 748 -10.60 -13.38 -31.38
CA THR A 748 -11.59 -13.14 -32.42
C THR A 748 -12.03 -11.67 -32.37
N LEU A 749 -12.13 -11.03 -33.53
CA LEU A 749 -12.62 -9.68 -33.71
C LEU A 749 -13.95 -9.70 -34.46
N LEU A 750 -15.02 -9.18 -33.88
CA LEU A 750 -16.26 -8.87 -34.55
C LEU A 750 -16.12 -7.51 -35.21
N GLU A 751 -15.97 -7.49 -36.51
CA GLU A 751 -15.96 -6.26 -37.30
C GLU A 751 -17.39 -5.93 -37.82
N HIS A 752 -17.67 -4.64 -37.94
CA HIS A 752 -18.90 -4.13 -38.62
C HIS A 752 -20.21 -4.37 -37.88
N ALA A 753 -20.23 -4.49 -36.55
CA ALA A 753 -21.49 -4.48 -35.80
C ALA A 753 -22.22 -3.14 -36.04
N GLN A 754 -23.48 -3.21 -36.57
CA GLN A 754 -24.23 -2.01 -36.96
C GLN A 754 -24.94 -1.36 -35.78
N ASP A 755 -25.31 -2.15 -34.76
CA ASP A 755 -26.01 -1.68 -33.56
C ASP A 755 -25.69 -2.55 -32.35
N GLN A 756 -26.15 -2.09 -31.19
CA GLN A 756 -25.93 -2.77 -29.91
C GLN A 756 -26.63 -4.15 -29.84
N SER A 757 -27.74 -4.32 -30.52
CA SER A 757 -28.49 -5.59 -30.56
C SER A 757 -27.63 -6.69 -31.19
N GLN A 758 -26.95 -6.41 -32.32
CA GLN A 758 -26.07 -7.37 -32.98
C GLN A 758 -24.87 -7.76 -32.06
N ILE A 759 -24.36 -6.82 -31.27
CA ILE A 759 -23.30 -7.11 -30.33
C ILE A 759 -23.83 -8.04 -29.23
N VAL A 760 -25.00 -7.74 -28.67
CA VAL A 760 -25.63 -8.57 -27.63
C VAL A 760 -25.95 -9.98 -28.13
N ASP A 761 -26.52 -10.11 -29.33
CA ASP A 761 -26.83 -11.41 -29.94
C ASP A 761 -25.54 -12.23 -30.15
N TRP A 762 -24.47 -11.58 -30.63
CA TRP A 762 -23.20 -12.23 -30.85
C TRP A 762 -22.57 -12.68 -29.52
N LEU A 763 -22.61 -11.84 -28.48
CA LEU A 763 -22.13 -12.18 -27.12
C LEU A 763 -22.87 -13.37 -26.56
N ALA A 764 -24.20 -13.36 -26.62
CA ALA A 764 -25.03 -14.46 -26.14
C ALA A 764 -24.70 -15.78 -26.87
N GLN A 765 -24.51 -15.72 -28.21
CA GLN A 765 -24.11 -16.90 -28.99
C GLN A 765 -22.72 -17.42 -28.56
N ARG A 766 -21.72 -16.54 -28.34
CA ARG A 766 -20.38 -16.98 -27.93
C ARG A 766 -20.37 -17.54 -26.53
N ILE A 767 -21.16 -16.99 -25.60
CA ILE A 767 -21.29 -17.50 -24.23
C ILE A 767 -21.87 -18.92 -24.26
N ARG A 768 -22.91 -19.18 -25.07
CA ARG A 768 -23.51 -20.52 -25.28
C ARG A 768 -22.50 -21.51 -25.83
N GLU A 769 -21.74 -21.12 -26.84
CA GLU A 769 -20.69 -21.96 -27.42
C GLU A 769 -19.60 -22.33 -26.41
N ILE A 770 -19.19 -21.39 -25.58
CA ILE A 770 -18.20 -21.62 -24.50
C ILE A 770 -18.79 -22.60 -23.48
N GLU A 771 -20.02 -22.40 -23.03
CA GLU A 771 -20.69 -23.29 -22.08
C GLU A 771 -20.85 -24.69 -22.63
N GLN A 772 -21.28 -24.81 -23.87
CA GLN A 772 -21.44 -26.14 -24.55
C GLN A 772 -20.10 -26.85 -24.68
N PHE A 773 -19.03 -26.12 -25.01
CA PHE A 773 -17.69 -26.69 -25.18
C PHE A 773 -17.08 -27.17 -23.86
N LEU A 774 -17.27 -26.42 -22.78
CA LEU A 774 -16.67 -26.72 -21.47
C LEU A 774 -17.56 -27.59 -20.57
N GLY A 775 -18.85 -27.80 -20.97
CA GLY A 775 -19.83 -28.48 -20.13
C GLY A 775 -20.26 -27.73 -18.87
N GLN A 776 -19.72 -26.56 -18.66
CA GLN A 776 -20.03 -25.64 -17.56
C GLN A 776 -19.68 -24.21 -17.94
N LEU A 777 -20.32 -23.23 -17.30
CA LEU A 777 -19.98 -21.83 -17.51
C LEU A 777 -18.69 -21.49 -16.74
N PRO A 778 -17.61 -21.07 -17.44
CA PRO A 778 -16.38 -20.63 -16.77
C PRO A 778 -16.54 -19.21 -16.25
N SER A 779 -15.49 -18.66 -15.62
CA SER A 779 -15.47 -17.23 -15.28
C SER A 779 -15.39 -16.38 -16.55
N ILE A 780 -16.43 -15.58 -16.80
CA ILE A 780 -16.54 -14.73 -17.98
C ILE A 780 -16.65 -13.27 -17.55
N ALA A 781 -15.89 -12.39 -18.21
CA ALA A 781 -16.03 -10.96 -18.09
C ALA A 781 -16.31 -10.27 -19.41
N ILE A 782 -17.13 -9.22 -19.34
CA ILE A 782 -17.41 -8.31 -20.44
C ILE A 782 -16.90 -6.93 -20.03
N PHE A 783 -15.96 -6.39 -20.79
CA PHE A 783 -15.40 -5.06 -20.55
C PHE A 783 -16.03 -4.06 -21.50
N VAL A 784 -16.52 -2.96 -20.94
CA VAL A 784 -17.09 -1.84 -21.69
C VAL A 784 -16.21 -0.61 -21.56
N GLU A 785 -16.36 0.33 -22.48
CA GLU A 785 -15.50 1.53 -22.56
C GLU A 785 -15.82 2.60 -21.52
N SER A 786 -16.97 2.52 -20.84
CA SER A 786 -17.38 3.50 -19.84
C SER A 786 -18.35 2.93 -18.82
N GLU A 787 -18.37 3.55 -17.64
CA GLU A 787 -19.28 3.19 -16.54
C GLU A 787 -20.77 3.27 -16.94
N ALA A 788 -21.13 4.18 -17.85
CA ALA A 788 -22.50 4.34 -18.31
C ALA A 788 -23.03 3.14 -19.08
N GLU A 789 -22.17 2.34 -19.70
CA GLU A 789 -22.52 1.16 -20.48
C GLU A 789 -22.64 -0.13 -19.66
N VAL A 790 -22.17 -0.12 -18.42
CA VAL A 790 -22.13 -1.33 -17.56
C VAL A 790 -23.51 -1.92 -17.33
N GLN A 791 -24.47 -1.13 -16.88
CA GLN A 791 -25.84 -1.59 -16.60
C GLN A 791 -26.62 -1.89 -17.90
N PRO A 792 -26.63 -1.03 -18.93
CA PRO A 792 -27.35 -1.30 -20.17
C PRO A 792 -26.91 -2.60 -20.87
N VAL A 793 -25.62 -2.89 -20.92
CA VAL A 793 -25.11 -4.12 -21.53
C VAL A 793 -25.52 -5.35 -20.70
N ALA A 794 -25.46 -5.28 -19.37
CA ALA A 794 -25.87 -6.37 -18.50
C ALA A 794 -27.36 -6.68 -18.65
N ASP A 795 -28.22 -5.67 -18.69
CA ASP A 795 -29.67 -5.84 -18.82
C ASP A 795 -30.03 -6.45 -20.19
N ALA A 796 -29.45 -5.90 -21.27
CA ALA A 796 -29.70 -6.41 -22.60
C ALA A 796 -29.23 -7.87 -22.79
N LEU A 797 -28.12 -8.24 -22.18
CA LEU A 797 -27.61 -9.60 -22.29
C LEU A 797 -28.38 -10.59 -21.38
N ASN A 798 -28.90 -10.16 -20.21
CA ASN A 798 -29.82 -10.95 -19.42
C ASN A 798 -31.12 -11.28 -20.19
N ASP A 799 -31.66 -10.31 -20.94
CA ASP A 799 -32.81 -10.54 -21.79
C ASP A 799 -32.51 -11.57 -22.90
N ALA A 800 -31.30 -11.49 -23.50
CA ALA A 800 -30.88 -12.41 -24.56
C ALA A 800 -30.58 -13.84 -24.06
N LEU A 801 -30.17 -13.99 -22.78
CA LEU A 801 -29.82 -15.24 -22.10
C LEU A 801 -30.96 -15.74 -21.17
N ALA A 802 -32.16 -15.15 -21.23
CA ALA A 802 -33.25 -15.47 -20.30
C ALA A 802 -33.71 -16.94 -20.35
N ALA A 803 -33.44 -17.66 -21.46
CA ALA A 803 -33.77 -19.07 -21.61
C ALA A 803 -32.71 -20.02 -21.01
N GLU A 804 -31.53 -19.51 -20.68
CA GLU A 804 -30.40 -20.26 -20.15
C GLU A 804 -30.26 -20.02 -18.62
N ASN A 805 -29.52 -20.90 -17.98
CA ASN A 805 -29.25 -20.77 -16.55
C ASN A 805 -28.01 -19.84 -16.29
N ALA A 806 -27.78 -18.87 -17.18
CA ALA A 806 -26.69 -17.92 -17.12
C ALA A 806 -27.21 -16.55 -16.67
N GLN A 807 -26.68 -16.02 -15.59
CA GLN A 807 -27.00 -14.69 -15.08
C GLN A 807 -25.87 -13.71 -15.41
N VAL A 808 -26.24 -12.52 -15.88
CA VAL A 808 -25.29 -11.43 -16.16
C VAL A 808 -25.44 -10.33 -15.13
N ILE A 809 -24.35 -9.99 -14.47
CA ILE A 809 -24.33 -9.04 -13.37
C ILE A 809 -23.55 -7.80 -13.76
N ALA A 810 -24.18 -6.64 -13.65
CA ALA A 810 -23.50 -5.35 -13.71
C ALA A 810 -22.62 -5.14 -12.46
N CYS A 811 -21.37 -4.73 -12.65
CA CYS A 811 -20.41 -4.46 -11.59
C CYS A 811 -19.99 -2.99 -11.59
N PRO A 812 -20.89 -2.05 -11.20
CA PRO A 812 -20.61 -0.61 -11.24
C PRO A 812 -19.46 -0.25 -10.32
N LYS A 813 -18.59 0.65 -10.78
CA LYS A 813 -17.38 1.11 -10.05
C LYS A 813 -16.48 -0.05 -9.61
N GLY A 814 -16.50 -1.16 -10.34
CA GLY A 814 -15.72 -2.35 -10.02
C GLY A 814 -16.22 -3.11 -8.78
N GLN A 815 -17.41 -2.84 -8.27
CA GLN A 815 -17.96 -3.61 -7.16
C GLN A 815 -18.43 -4.97 -7.68
N VAL A 816 -17.79 -6.04 -7.22
CA VAL A 816 -18.17 -7.40 -7.58
C VAL A 816 -19.43 -7.80 -6.84
N MET A 817 -20.44 -8.15 -7.62
CA MET A 817 -21.72 -8.67 -7.14
C MET A 817 -22.00 -10.02 -7.81
N GLY A 818 -22.94 -10.78 -7.25
CA GLY A 818 -23.38 -12.06 -7.81
C GLY A 818 -22.59 -13.28 -7.32
N GLN A 819 -22.87 -14.42 -7.94
CA GLN A 819 -22.25 -15.72 -7.65
C GLN A 819 -21.02 -15.99 -8.51
N ASP A 820 -20.23 -16.99 -8.15
CA ASP A 820 -18.96 -17.30 -8.86
C ASP A 820 -19.17 -17.57 -10.37
N ASN A 821 -20.29 -18.18 -10.75
CA ASN A 821 -20.59 -18.57 -12.12
C ASN A 821 -21.29 -17.49 -12.97
N ASP A 822 -21.55 -16.31 -12.40
CA ASP A 822 -22.21 -15.22 -13.13
C ASP A 822 -21.26 -14.58 -14.14
N VAL A 823 -21.81 -14.22 -15.31
CA VAL A 823 -21.10 -13.36 -16.28
C VAL A 823 -21.10 -11.93 -15.74
N ARG A 824 -19.96 -11.26 -15.73
CA ARG A 824 -19.83 -9.93 -15.13
C ARG A 824 -19.48 -8.87 -16.15
N VAL A 825 -20.15 -7.73 -16.06
CA VAL A 825 -19.89 -6.56 -16.89
C VAL A 825 -19.16 -5.49 -16.07
N PHE A 826 -18.00 -5.04 -16.57
CA PHE A 826 -17.14 -4.04 -15.92
C PHE A 826 -16.79 -2.89 -16.87
N ASP A 827 -16.63 -1.70 -16.31
CA ASP A 827 -15.83 -0.66 -16.96
C ASP A 827 -14.35 -1.07 -16.97
N VAL A 828 -13.69 -0.90 -18.11
CA VAL A 828 -12.27 -1.24 -18.31
C VAL A 828 -11.34 -0.58 -17.31
N GLN A 829 -11.74 0.54 -16.70
CA GLN A 829 -10.95 1.23 -15.69
C GLN A 829 -10.79 0.43 -14.37
N HIS A 830 -11.69 -0.52 -14.12
CA HIS A 830 -11.78 -1.24 -12.84
C HIS A 830 -11.29 -2.69 -12.88
N ILE A 831 -10.81 -3.18 -14.02
CA ILE A 831 -10.50 -4.61 -14.23
C ILE A 831 -9.10 -5.04 -13.82
N LYS A 832 -8.24 -4.10 -13.42
CA LYS A 832 -6.84 -4.42 -13.09
C LYS A 832 -6.76 -5.39 -11.90
N GLY A 833 -5.88 -6.39 -12.00
CA GLY A 833 -5.70 -7.42 -10.98
C GLY A 833 -6.68 -8.59 -11.03
N LEU A 834 -7.74 -8.51 -11.85
CA LEU A 834 -8.71 -9.59 -12.04
C LEU A 834 -8.24 -10.62 -13.09
N GLU A 835 -8.81 -11.83 -13.05
CA GLU A 835 -8.50 -12.91 -13.98
C GLU A 835 -9.79 -13.64 -14.36
N PHE A 836 -9.94 -13.93 -15.67
CA PHE A 836 -11.10 -14.62 -16.21
C PHE A 836 -10.65 -15.67 -17.22
N GLU A 837 -11.43 -16.73 -17.38
CA GLU A 837 -11.18 -17.72 -18.43
C GLU A 837 -11.45 -17.14 -19.80
N ALA A 838 -12.57 -16.43 -19.96
CA ALA A 838 -12.93 -15.76 -21.19
C ALA A 838 -13.22 -14.27 -20.96
N VAL A 839 -12.78 -13.44 -21.89
CA VAL A 839 -12.99 -12.00 -21.86
C VAL A 839 -13.60 -11.54 -23.18
N PHE A 840 -14.64 -10.73 -23.07
CA PHE A 840 -15.22 -9.96 -24.17
C PHE A 840 -14.91 -8.49 -23.95
N PHE A 841 -14.35 -7.83 -24.95
CA PHE A 841 -14.01 -6.41 -24.85
C PHE A 841 -14.78 -5.63 -25.90
N ILE A 842 -15.81 -4.90 -25.48
CA ILE A 842 -16.78 -4.19 -26.33
C ILE A 842 -16.32 -2.74 -26.50
N GLY A 843 -16.57 -2.17 -27.71
CA GLY A 843 -16.37 -0.73 -27.95
C GLY A 843 -14.92 -0.28 -27.93
N VAL A 844 -14.00 -1.14 -28.36
CA VAL A 844 -12.55 -0.84 -28.36
C VAL A 844 -12.21 0.39 -29.21
N ASP A 845 -12.94 0.65 -30.30
CA ASP A 845 -12.81 1.83 -31.13
C ASP A 845 -13.21 3.13 -30.41
N ARG A 846 -14.29 3.09 -29.62
CA ARG A 846 -14.74 4.24 -28.81
C ARG A 846 -13.77 4.54 -27.67
N LEU A 847 -13.17 3.50 -27.10
CA LEU A 847 -12.16 3.64 -26.05
C LEU A 847 -10.97 4.50 -26.49
N ALA A 848 -10.54 4.38 -27.76
CA ALA A 848 -9.46 5.21 -28.30
C ALA A 848 -9.81 6.71 -28.34
N SER A 849 -11.10 7.04 -28.48
CA SER A 849 -11.59 8.40 -28.48
C SER A 849 -11.80 8.95 -27.07
N ILE A 850 -12.23 8.11 -26.12
CA ILE A 850 -12.49 8.48 -24.72
C ILE A 850 -11.18 8.65 -23.96
N HIS A 851 -10.23 7.72 -24.15
CA HIS A 851 -8.96 7.68 -23.42
C HIS A 851 -7.74 7.63 -24.36
N PRO A 852 -7.47 8.66 -25.18
CA PRO A 852 -6.43 8.61 -26.20
C PRO A 852 -5.00 8.43 -25.62
N GLN A 853 -4.74 8.88 -24.40
CA GLN A 853 -3.43 8.78 -23.74
C GLN A 853 -3.17 7.40 -23.08
N LEU A 854 -4.21 6.65 -22.80
CA LEU A 854 -4.16 5.35 -22.10
C LEU A 854 -4.74 4.22 -22.92
N PHE A 855 -5.09 4.44 -24.18
CA PHE A 855 -5.75 3.45 -25.04
C PHE A 855 -4.93 2.16 -25.14
N ASP A 856 -3.65 2.27 -25.43
CA ASP A 856 -2.71 1.15 -25.51
C ASP A 856 -2.64 0.38 -24.19
N LYS A 857 -2.67 1.09 -23.06
CA LYS A 857 -2.64 0.49 -21.71
C LYS A 857 -3.93 -0.26 -21.40
N TYR A 858 -5.08 0.34 -21.70
CA TYR A 858 -6.37 -0.34 -21.52
C TYR A 858 -6.50 -1.58 -22.40
N LEU A 859 -6.05 -1.48 -23.66
CA LEU A 859 -6.05 -2.61 -24.58
C LEU A 859 -5.16 -3.75 -24.06
N TYR A 860 -3.95 -3.42 -23.62
CA TYR A 860 -3.02 -4.39 -23.04
C TYR A 860 -3.58 -5.01 -21.75
N VAL A 861 -4.07 -4.19 -20.83
CA VAL A 861 -4.64 -4.70 -19.57
C VAL A 861 -5.85 -5.58 -19.85
N GLY A 862 -6.78 -5.17 -20.71
CA GLY A 862 -7.95 -5.97 -21.06
C GLY A 862 -7.57 -7.32 -21.69
N THR A 863 -6.63 -7.31 -22.64
CA THR A 863 -6.10 -8.54 -23.25
C THR A 863 -5.51 -9.49 -22.23
N THR A 864 -4.75 -8.95 -21.28
CA THR A 864 -4.04 -9.75 -20.29
C THR A 864 -4.92 -10.26 -19.14
N ARG A 865 -6.20 -9.90 -19.09
CA ARG A 865 -7.18 -10.48 -18.15
C ARG A 865 -7.70 -11.82 -18.59
N ALA A 866 -7.68 -12.11 -19.91
CA ALA A 866 -8.09 -13.38 -20.46
C ALA A 866 -7.01 -14.46 -20.24
N ALA A 867 -7.46 -15.63 -19.85
CA ALA A 867 -6.57 -16.78 -19.69
C ALA A 867 -6.55 -17.65 -20.96
N THR A 868 -7.70 -17.90 -21.59
CA THR A 868 -7.83 -18.81 -22.74
C THR A 868 -8.51 -18.16 -23.92
N CYS A 869 -9.57 -17.40 -23.72
CA CYS A 869 -10.39 -16.86 -24.80
C CYS A 869 -10.53 -15.35 -24.70
N LEU A 870 -10.33 -14.66 -25.81
CA LEU A 870 -10.47 -13.21 -25.93
C LEU A 870 -11.21 -12.84 -27.20
N LEU A 871 -12.26 -12.01 -27.05
CA LEU A 871 -13.10 -11.57 -28.16
C LEU A 871 -13.27 -10.03 -28.09
N TYR A 872 -13.14 -9.37 -29.23
CA TYR A 872 -13.26 -7.93 -29.39
C TYR A 872 -14.44 -7.54 -30.27
N THR A 873 -14.98 -6.34 -30.07
CA THR A 873 -15.94 -5.73 -31.00
C THR A 873 -15.49 -4.36 -31.48
N SER A 874 -15.71 -4.10 -32.80
CA SER A 874 -15.53 -2.79 -33.41
C SER A 874 -16.70 -2.49 -34.35
N PRO A 875 -17.51 -1.45 -34.11
CA PRO A 875 -18.80 -1.27 -34.75
C PRO A 875 -18.80 -0.68 -36.18
N SER A 876 -17.78 -0.03 -36.72
CA SER A 876 -17.89 0.61 -38.02
C SER A 876 -16.60 0.79 -38.82
N PRO A 877 -16.65 0.54 -40.19
CA PRO A 877 -15.52 0.79 -41.10
C PRO A 877 -15.27 2.28 -41.38
N ARG A 878 -16.17 3.19 -41.03
CA ARG A 878 -16.01 4.64 -41.32
C ARG A 878 -14.93 5.31 -40.53
N ASP A 879 -14.50 4.73 -39.37
CA ASP A 879 -13.46 5.23 -38.50
C ASP A 879 -12.08 4.59 -38.71
N ARG A 880 -11.91 3.79 -39.76
CA ARG A 880 -10.65 3.05 -40.11
C ARG A 880 -9.40 3.90 -40.25
N THR A 881 -9.49 5.21 -40.33
CA THR A 881 -8.33 6.09 -40.56
C THR A 881 -7.53 6.38 -39.29
N ARG A 882 -7.92 5.85 -38.11
CA ARG A 882 -7.26 6.13 -36.83
C ARG A 882 -6.95 4.90 -35.96
N SER A 883 -7.43 3.72 -36.29
CA SER A 883 -7.11 2.53 -35.49
C SER A 883 -5.75 1.96 -35.91
N ARG A 884 -4.78 1.99 -35.00
CA ARG A 884 -3.46 1.36 -35.14
C ARG A 884 -3.49 -0.13 -34.74
N MET A 885 -4.60 -0.82 -34.92
CA MET A 885 -4.61 -2.26 -34.71
C MET A 885 -3.83 -2.98 -35.84
N PRO A 886 -2.93 -3.91 -35.51
CA PRO A 886 -2.32 -4.71 -36.55
C PRO A 886 -3.38 -5.56 -37.24
N SER A 887 -3.58 -5.33 -38.52
CA SER A 887 -4.55 -6.02 -39.40
C SER A 887 -4.03 -7.38 -39.82
N SER A 888 -3.52 -8.19 -38.98
CA SER A 888 -3.17 -9.60 -39.25
C SER A 888 -2.02 -10.08 -38.36
N ALA A 889 -2.31 -10.92 -37.47
CA ALA A 889 -1.42 -11.99 -37.07
C ALA A 889 -2.24 -13.31 -37.10
#